data_7885c7e16481825ffb925ea3c2a80217
#
_entry.id   7885c7e16481825ffb925ea3c2a80217
#
_cell.length_a   1.000
_cell.length_b   1.000
_cell.length_c   1.000
_cell.angle_alpha   90.00
_cell.angle_beta   90.00
_cell.angle_gamma   90.00
#
_symmetry.space_group_name_H-M   'P 1'
#
loop_
_entity.id
_entity.type
_entity.pdbx_description
1 polymer ?
#
loop_
_entity_poly.entity_id
_entity_poly.type
_entity_poly.pdbx_seq_one_letter_code
_entity_poly.pdbx_strand_id
1 'polypeptide(L)'
;MVVALQTTQPSKIGVANFTPSSRPAQPSTVSLLACAGCTTVRLSEKIDSVSGIYPSLAYYNNEGECGTGAVVPWANRLWIVTYGPHLPMGSSDKLYEITPDLKQIVRSESIGGTPANRMIHRESGQLFIGPHAIDSTGRVRTIPYKTMPGRHTGNARHLTDPAHKIYYGTMEEGIYEVDVHTLAVKELYHDANFQKKTDGTKGYGPIGAMLLGVHGKGLYSGQGVLLFTNNGEGSQEALTQFDIEAGVLAEWNGKDWKVVRRNQFVEVTGPGGICGNSHPETDPIWATGWDYKSVILGVRDPKLGWSFYRLPKASHSYDGAHGWNTEWPRIRNVGTEAEPDYLMTMHGMFWKFPSHFTARSSVGIRPRSAYLKVIGDFARWNDRLVFGCDDTAQKEFLNKRKAKGSLPGPGQSNSNVWFTSLDKPDELGPTTATGSVWMDESVKAGEYSEPFLFAGWPYRSVWLKNDGAVQATFTFEVDLSGNGQWSVLKQITLAPGAAEHIAFDSSDAGEWVRIQSDSPTKATACFTYSEEENRKRKAASLFTGLAKVSDTQEHLGGLLYSLGNNRRTLGLLSYRYVGGKPTAVGYYEMNDTLQLVRKEDEKTRKFIEEKCVVPSKVVSIEASSVLITDDKGRRWRLQLKVADKCLSA
;
A
#
# COMPACT_ATOMS: atom_id res chain seq x y z
N MET A 1 18.25 -10.71 -14.39
CA MET A 1 17.22 -10.61 -15.43
C MET A 1 17.93 -10.36 -16.74
N VAL A 2 17.92 -11.33 -17.64
CA VAL A 2 18.57 -11.23 -18.96
C VAL A 2 17.49 -10.71 -19.93
N VAL A 3 17.69 -9.53 -20.48
CA VAL A 3 16.82 -8.96 -21.49
C VAL A 3 17.55 -9.03 -22.83
N ALA A 4 16.96 -9.70 -23.82
CA ALA A 4 17.48 -9.69 -25.18
C ALA A 4 16.92 -8.48 -25.94
N LEU A 5 17.78 -7.57 -26.37
CA LEU A 5 17.43 -6.43 -27.18
C LEU A 5 17.89 -6.66 -28.64
N GLN A 6 16.97 -6.61 -29.57
CA GLN A 6 17.27 -6.58 -31.00
C GLN A 6 17.40 -5.12 -31.48
N THR A 7 18.54 -4.77 -32.04
CA THR A 7 18.72 -3.48 -32.70
C THR A 7 18.30 -3.56 -34.16
N THR A 8 17.17 -2.98 -34.53
CA THR A 8 16.87 -2.61 -35.91
C THR A 8 17.34 -1.18 -36.13
N GLN A 9 17.94 -0.91 -37.30
CA GLN A 9 18.37 0.44 -37.67
C GLN A 9 17.18 1.42 -37.64
N PRO A 10 17.38 2.66 -37.18
CA PRO A 10 16.30 3.61 -37.04
C PRO A 10 15.83 4.13 -38.40
N SER A 11 14.60 3.82 -38.78
CA SER A 11 13.88 4.61 -39.77
C SER A 11 13.51 5.96 -39.16
N LYS A 12 13.77 7.04 -39.89
CA LYS A 12 13.50 8.41 -39.47
C LYS A 12 12.01 8.57 -39.15
N ILE A 13 11.69 8.73 -37.87
CA ILE A 13 10.36 9.15 -37.43
C ILE A 13 10.42 10.68 -37.28
N GLY A 14 9.63 11.36 -38.09
CA GLY A 14 9.48 12.80 -38.06
C GLY A 14 8.82 13.24 -36.75
N VAL A 15 9.44 14.21 -36.10
CA VAL A 15 8.92 14.87 -34.89
C VAL A 15 7.75 15.76 -35.31
N ALA A 16 6.53 15.41 -34.93
CA ALA A 16 5.38 16.29 -35.04
C ALA A 16 5.37 17.23 -33.80
N ASN A 17 5.52 18.52 -34.08
CA ASN A 17 5.33 19.56 -33.06
C ASN A 17 3.84 19.63 -32.68
N PHE A 18 3.53 19.32 -31.43
CA PHE A 18 2.20 19.56 -30.86
C PHE A 18 2.16 20.96 -30.23
N THR A 19 1.40 21.84 -30.82
CA THR A 19 0.90 23.05 -30.17
C THR A 19 -0.39 22.72 -29.39
N PRO A 20 -0.58 23.19 -28.16
CA PRO A 20 -1.80 22.90 -27.42
C PRO A 20 -2.96 23.73 -27.98
N SER A 21 -3.97 23.05 -28.52
CA SER A 21 -5.26 23.62 -28.87
C SER A 21 -6.24 23.49 -27.73
N SER A 22 -6.72 24.61 -27.26
CA SER A 22 -7.75 24.75 -26.24
C SER A 22 -9.15 24.50 -26.84
N ARG A 23 -9.64 23.27 -26.82
CA ARG A 23 -11.08 22.94 -26.90
C ARG A 23 -11.34 21.57 -26.29
N PRO A 24 -12.42 21.41 -25.49
CA PRO A 24 -12.79 20.11 -24.95
C PRO A 24 -13.32 19.22 -26.09
N ALA A 25 -12.76 18.02 -26.18
CA ALA A 25 -13.23 17.00 -27.13
C ALA A 25 -14.57 16.42 -26.68
N GLN A 26 -15.57 16.53 -27.50
CA GLN A 26 -16.80 15.74 -27.38
C GLN A 26 -16.52 14.27 -27.75
N PRO A 27 -17.24 13.29 -27.21
CA PRO A 27 -17.06 11.90 -27.58
C PRO A 27 -17.51 11.66 -29.01
N SER A 28 -16.55 11.37 -29.88
CA SER A 28 -16.81 10.96 -31.24
C SER A 28 -17.33 9.52 -31.30
N THR A 29 -18.57 9.36 -31.68
CA THR A 29 -19.13 8.09 -32.12
C THR A 29 -18.41 7.64 -33.38
N VAL A 30 -17.57 6.60 -33.24
CA VAL A 30 -16.98 5.96 -34.43
C VAL A 30 -18.04 5.05 -35.04
N SER A 31 -18.62 5.48 -36.16
CA SER A 31 -19.43 4.62 -37.04
C SER A 31 -18.51 3.63 -37.75
N LEU A 32 -18.57 2.37 -37.34
CA LEU A 32 -17.96 1.26 -38.05
C LEU A 32 -18.82 0.94 -39.29
N LEU A 33 -18.31 1.24 -40.48
CA LEU A 33 -18.84 0.72 -41.74
C LEU A 33 -18.70 -0.82 -41.74
N ALA A 34 -19.85 -1.49 -41.76
CA ALA A 34 -19.91 -2.94 -41.85
C ALA A 34 -19.45 -3.40 -43.22
N CYS A 35 -18.35 -4.11 -43.29
CA CYS A 35 -17.94 -4.88 -44.43
C CYS A 35 -18.64 -6.25 -44.37
N ALA A 36 -19.52 -6.53 -45.34
CA ALA A 36 -20.21 -7.81 -45.41
C ALA A 36 -19.20 -8.93 -45.71
N GLY A 37 -19.01 -9.82 -44.75
CA GLY A 37 -18.13 -10.98 -44.90
C GLY A 37 -17.15 -11.22 -43.74
N CYS A 38 -17.01 -10.32 -42.78
CA CYS A 38 -16.24 -10.56 -41.56
C CYS A 38 -17.11 -11.16 -40.47
N THR A 39 -16.84 -12.40 -40.11
CA THR A 39 -17.34 -13.02 -38.90
C THR A 39 -16.95 -12.14 -37.73
N THR A 40 -17.93 -11.53 -37.07
CA THR A 40 -17.72 -10.75 -35.83
C THR A 40 -17.18 -11.69 -34.77
N VAL A 41 -15.87 -11.74 -34.62
CA VAL A 41 -15.26 -12.26 -33.42
C VAL A 41 -15.66 -11.28 -32.29
N ARG A 42 -16.62 -11.69 -31.46
CA ARG A 42 -16.87 -10.99 -30.21
C ARG A 42 -15.60 -11.11 -29.39
N LEU A 43 -14.79 -10.08 -29.38
CA LEU A 43 -13.76 -9.84 -28.41
C LEU A 43 -14.45 -9.51 -27.07
N SER A 44 -15.05 -10.51 -26.44
CA SER A 44 -15.35 -10.46 -25.01
C SER A 44 -14.20 -11.15 -24.24
N GLU A 45 -12.97 -10.93 -24.65
CA GLU A 45 -11.86 -11.22 -23.76
C GLU A 45 -11.81 -10.05 -22.79
N LYS A 46 -12.13 -10.30 -21.51
CA LYS A 46 -11.71 -9.45 -20.40
C LYS A 46 -10.23 -9.17 -20.67
N ILE A 47 -9.92 -7.96 -21.07
CA ILE A 47 -8.55 -7.48 -21.07
C ILE A 47 -8.18 -7.51 -19.60
N ASP A 48 -7.24 -8.37 -19.21
CA ASP A 48 -6.68 -8.33 -17.87
C ASP A 48 -6.22 -6.91 -17.64
N SER A 49 -6.98 -6.15 -16.87
CA SER A 49 -6.61 -4.78 -16.61
C SER A 49 -5.36 -4.82 -15.74
N VAL A 50 -4.26 -4.42 -16.31
CA VAL A 50 -3.08 -4.11 -15.54
C VAL A 50 -3.52 -3.11 -14.47
N SER A 51 -3.15 -3.35 -13.21
CA SER A 51 -3.54 -2.54 -12.06
C SER A 51 -3.15 -1.07 -12.28
N GLY A 52 -4.01 -0.33 -12.94
CA GLY A 52 -3.87 1.09 -13.21
C GLY A 52 -5.06 1.85 -12.63
N ILE A 53 -4.78 2.79 -11.75
CA ILE A 53 -5.72 3.80 -11.33
C ILE A 53 -5.46 5.02 -12.19
N TYR A 54 -6.46 5.44 -12.95
CA TYR A 54 -6.34 6.56 -13.87
C TYR A 54 -7.06 7.78 -13.31
N PRO A 55 -6.40 8.96 -13.26
CA PRO A 55 -7.00 10.14 -12.68
C PRO A 55 -8.19 10.64 -13.53
N SER A 56 -9.30 10.91 -12.85
CA SER A 56 -10.42 11.66 -13.43
C SER A 56 -10.28 13.16 -13.17
N LEU A 57 -9.80 13.52 -11.98
CA LEU A 57 -9.45 14.89 -11.58
C LEU A 57 -8.08 14.87 -10.91
N ALA A 58 -7.30 15.92 -11.13
CA ALA A 58 -5.95 16.05 -10.58
C ALA A 58 -5.80 17.33 -9.75
N TYR A 59 -4.97 17.24 -8.72
CA TYR A 59 -4.60 18.34 -7.84
C TYR A 59 -3.08 18.47 -7.83
N TYR A 60 -2.60 19.68 -8.02
CA TYR A 60 -1.17 19.97 -8.09
C TYR A 60 -0.77 20.92 -6.97
N ASN A 61 0.37 20.66 -6.36
CA ASN A 61 0.96 21.57 -5.41
C ASN A 61 2.46 21.80 -5.72
N ASN A 62 3.04 22.81 -5.07
CA ASN A 62 4.45 23.17 -5.21
C ASN A 62 5.30 22.70 -4.02
N GLU A 63 4.73 21.94 -3.11
CA GLU A 63 5.40 21.34 -1.97
C GLU A 63 6.20 20.12 -2.42
N GLY A 64 7.10 19.65 -1.57
CA GLY A 64 7.92 18.47 -1.88
C GLY A 64 7.10 17.21 -2.12
N GLU A 65 5.98 17.10 -1.43
CA GLU A 65 5.05 15.98 -1.47
C GLU A 65 3.61 16.48 -1.44
N CYS A 66 2.67 15.64 -1.84
CA CYS A 66 1.25 15.85 -1.60
C CYS A 66 0.58 14.52 -1.27
N GLY A 67 -0.63 14.59 -0.74
CA GLY A 67 -1.45 13.44 -0.46
C GLY A 67 -2.94 13.80 -0.44
N THR A 68 -3.79 12.79 -0.63
CA THR A 68 -5.22 12.90 -0.41
C THR A 68 -5.53 12.51 1.04
N GLY A 69 -5.95 13.46 1.85
CA GLY A 69 -6.21 13.24 3.26
C GLY A 69 -7.58 12.63 3.55
N ALA A 70 -8.61 13.11 2.84
CA ALA A 70 -9.98 12.64 3.02
C ALA A 70 -10.83 12.84 1.77
N VAL A 71 -11.77 11.90 1.56
CA VAL A 71 -12.78 11.92 0.49
C VAL A 71 -14.14 11.63 1.11
N VAL A 72 -15.02 12.63 1.18
CA VAL A 72 -16.29 12.49 1.91
C VAL A 72 -17.47 13.03 1.12
N PRO A 73 -18.48 12.22 0.78
CA PRO A 73 -19.76 12.67 0.31
C PRO A 73 -20.55 13.37 1.43
N TRP A 74 -20.97 14.60 1.19
CA TRP A 74 -21.77 15.38 2.14
C TRP A 74 -22.54 16.51 1.43
N ALA A 75 -23.75 16.80 1.87
CA ALA A 75 -24.58 17.89 1.35
C ALA A 75 -24.70 17.89 -0.20
N ASN A 76 -24.94 16.72 -0.79
CA ASN A 76 -24.99 16.50 -2.25
C ASN A 76 -23.73 16.97 -3.00
N ARG A 77 -22.57 16.90 -2.36
CA ARG A 77 -21.24 17.21 -2.89
C ARG A 77 -20.26 16.11 -2.50
N LEU A 78 -19.13 16.10 -3.17
CA LEU A 78 -17.97 15.36 -2.72
C LEU A 78 -16.93 16.37 -2.20
N TRP A 79 -16.53 16.19 -0.96
CA TRP A 79 -15.54 17.03 -0.29
C TRP A 79 -14.22 16.30 -0.20
N ILE A 80 -13.14 16.99 -0.57
CA ILE A 80 -11.80 16.43 -0.58
C ILE A 80 -10.83 17.41 0.05
N VAL A 81 -9.95 16.91 0.92
CA VAL A 81 -8.78 17.65 1.35
C VAL A 81 -7.54 16.98 0.81
N THR A 82 -6.64 17.77 0.24
CA THR A 82 -5.26 17.38 -0.05
C THR A 82 -4.33 17.97 1.00
N TYR A 83 -3.12 17.42 1.14
CA TYR A 83 -2.18 17.86 2.16
C TYR A 83 -0.74 17.86 1.65
N GLY A 84 0.02 18.87 2.08
CA GLY A 84 1.49 18.87 2.00
C GLY A 84 2.05 18.25 3.28
N PRO A 85 2.68 17.07 3.25
CA PRO A 85 3.23 16.45 4.44
C PRO A 85 4.17 17.37 5.20
N HIS A 86 4.10 17.31 6.54
CA HIS A 86 4.93 18.08 7.47
C HIS A 86 4.70 19.60 7.50
N LEU A 87 3.71 20.11 6.79
CA LEU A 87 3.35 21.52 6.81
C LEU A 87 2.14 21.73 7.75
N PRO A 88 2.26 22.48 8.84
CA PRO A 88 1.12 22.73 9.72
C PRO A 88 0.10 23.68 9.08
N MET A 89 0.53 24.57 8.22
CA MET A 89 -0.31 25.52 7.48
C MET A 89 0.45 26.11 6.28
N GLY A 90 -0.27 26.83 5.41
CA GLY A 90 0.35 27.66 4.37
C GLY A 90 0.83 26.91 3.15
N SER A 91 0.29 25.73 2.87
CA SER A 91 0.56 25.00 1.63
C SER A 91 -0.39 25.41 0.50
N SER A 92 -0.07 25.04 -0.73
CA SER A 92 -0.96 25.19 -1.89
C SER A 92 -2.08 24.12 -1.93
N ASP A 93 -2.03 23.12 -1.07
CA ASP A 93 -3.10 22.14 -0.88
C ASP A 93 -4.36 22.79 -0.32
N LYS A 94 -5.52 22.29 -0.73
CA LYS A 94 -6.79 22.96 -0.45
C LYS A 94 -7.88 21.99 0.00
N LEU A 95 -8.98 22.58 0.45
CA LEU A 95 -10.28 21.95 0.50
C LEU A 95 -10.95 22.14 -0.87
N TYR A 96 -11.43 21.05 -1.44
CA TYR A 96 -12.12 21.02 -2.73
C TYR A 96 -13.56 20.56 -2.53
N GLU A 97 -14.48 21.25 -3.20
CA GLU A 97 -15.88 20.87 -3.35
C GLU A 97 -16.09 20.41 -4.78
N ILE A 98 -16.60 19.19 -4.97
CA ILE A 98 -16.91 18.64 -6.29
C ILE A 98 -18.42 18.46 -6.39
N THR A 99 -19.00 19.09 -7.39
CA THR A 99 -20.44 19.04 -7.65
C THR A 99 -20.84 17.75 -8.38
N PRO A 100 -22.13 17.37 -8.41
CA PRO A 100 -22.59 16.16 -9.12
C PRO A 100 -22.24 16.13 -10.61
N ASP A 101 -22.09 17.29 -11.25
CA ASP A 101 -21.64 17.45 -12.64
C ASP A 101 -20.09 17.51 -12.76
N LEU A 102 -19.37 17.13 -11.71
CA LEU A 102 -17.90 17.05 -11.62
C LEU A 102 -17.18 18.40 -11.76
N LYS A 103 -17.85 19.50 -11.48
CA LYS A 103 -17.20 20.81 -11.37
C LYS A 103 -16.40 20.86 -10.06
N GLN A 104 -15.12 21.13 -10.18
CA GLN A 104 -14.21 21.30 -9.04
C GLN A 104 -14.20 22.77 -8.60
N ILE A 105 -14.48 23.00 -7.34
CA ILE A 105 -14.46 24.33 -6.69
C ILE A 105 -13.38 24.29 -5.62
N VAL A 106 -12.40 25.18 -5.75
CA VAL A 106 -11.36 25.36 -4.73
C VAL A 106 -11.90 26.30 -3.66
N ARG A 107 -11.92 25.85 -2.41
CA ARG A 107 -12.48 26.61 -1.29
C ARG A 107 -11.44 27.59 -0.75
N SER A 108 -11.82 28.87 -0.71
CA SER A 108 -10.97 29.96 -0.23
C SER A 108 -10.73 29.94 1.27
N GLU A 109 -11.56 29.23 2.03
CA GLU A 109 -11.40 29.06 3.48
C GLU A 109 -10.18 28.22 3.86
N SER A 110 -9.64 27.43 2.92
CA SER A 110 -8.49 26.58 3.18
C SER A 110 -7.18 27.34 3.04
N ILE A 111 -6.36 27.29 4.08
CA ILE A 111 -4.99 27.84 4.10
C ILE A 111 -3.94 26.76 3.79
N GLY A 112 -4.37 25.56 3.44
CA GLY A 112 -3.48 24.41 3.24
C GLY A 112 -3.00 23.79 4.56
N GLY A 113 -1.89 23.08 4.50
CA GLY A 113 -1.34 22.34 5.63
C GLY A 113 -1.40 20.83 5.42
N THR A 114 -1.54 20.08 6.50
CA THR A 114 -1.62 18.61 6.47
C THR A 114 -2.95 18.12 7.09
N PRO A 115 -4.12 18.40 6.49
CA PRO A 115 -5.39 17.88 6.98
C PRO A 115 -5.65 16.48 6.39
N ALA A 116 -6.02 15.53 7.27
CA ALA A 116 -6.39 14.18 6.86
C ALA A 116 -7.54 13.59 7.70
N ASN A 117 -8.04 14.36 8.65
CA ASN A 117 -9.16 14.00 9.49
C ASN A 117 -10.50 14.13 8.76
N ARG A 118 -11.45 13.31 9.13
CA ARG A 118 -12.83 13.35 8.64
C ARG A 118 -13.80 12.71 9.62
N MET A 119 -14.96 13.35 9.79
CA MET A 119 -16.05 12.83 10.62
C MET A 119 -17.37 13.45 10.21
N ILE A 120 -18.41 12.67 10.07
CA ILE A 120 -19.79 13.14 10.00
C ILE A 120 -20.37 13.09 11.42
N HIS A 121 -20.62 14.25 11.99
CA HIS A 121 -21.29 14.38 13.27
C HIS A 121 -22.80 14.45 13.05
N ARG A 122 -23.50 13.33 13.28
CA ARG A 122 -24.91 13.17 12.94
C ARG A 122 -25.81 14.10 13.75
N GLU A 123 -25.53 14.28 15.03
CA GLU A 123 -26.34 15.08 15.96
C GLU A 123 -26.39 16.56 15.57
N SER A 124 -25.29 17.11 15.07
CA SER A 124 -25.25 18.49 14.61
C SER A 124 -25.48 18.64 13.11
N GLY A 125 -25.59 17.54 12.35
CA GLY A 125 -25.75 17.55 10.90
C GLY A 125 -24.60 18.23 10.17
N GLN A 126 -23.34 17.93 10.57
CA GLN A 126 -22.14 18.56 10.01
C GLN A 126 -21.07 17.52 9.64
N LEU A 127 -20.35 17.83 8.57
CA LEU A 127 -19.08 17.19 8.23
C LEU A 127 -17.92 18.01 8.84
N PHE A 128 -17.06 17.36 9.60
CA PHE A 128 -15.77 17.89 10.03
C PHE A 128 -14.66 17.27 9.17
N ILE A 129 -13.97 18.09 8.38
CA ILE A 129 -12.92 17.69 7.45
C ILE A 129 -11.80 18.75 7.48
N GLY A 130 -10.57 18.35 7.78
CA GLY A 130 -9.56 19.34 8.16
C GLY A 130 -10.06 20.18 9.35
N PRO A 131 -9.72 21.47 9.44
CA PRO A 131 -10.25 22.40 10.44
C PRO A 131 -11.65 22.93 10.08
N HIS A 132 -12.31 22.37 9.08
CA HIS A 132 -13.57 22.86 8.53
C HIS A 132 -14.77 22.10 9.11
N ALA A 133 -15.83 22.84 9.42
CA ALA A 133 -17.16 22.31 9.73
C ALA A 133 -18.10 22.72 8.59
N ILE A 134 -18.70 21.74 7.94
CA ILE A 134 -19.56 21.94 6.76
C ILE A 134 -20.97 21.47 7.12
N ASP A 135 -21.94 22.36 7.07
CA ASP A 135 -23.34 22.03 7.39
C ASP A 135 -24.05 21.31 6.22
N SER A 136 -25.31 20.92 6.46
CA SER A 136 -26.12 20.20 5.47
C SER A 136 -26.45 21.02 4.21
N THR A 137 -26.21 22.34 4.22
CA THR A 137 -26.36 23.22 3.04
C THR A 137 -25.09 23.37 2.23
N GLY A 138 -23.94 22.87 2.76
CA GLY A 138 -22.63 23.03 2.17
C GLY A 138 -21.92 24.33 2.60
N ARG A 139 -22.43 25.05 3.61
CA ARG A 139 -21.75 26.21 4.16
C ARG A 139 -20.57 25.78 5.00
N VAL A 140 -19.41 26.33 4.70
CA VAL A 140 -18.14 26.05 5.38
C VAL A 140 -17.87 27.07 6.47
N ARG A 141 -17.57 26.60 7.67
CA ARG A 141 -16.98 27.34 8.78
C ARG A 141 -15.61 26.76 9.08
N THR A 142 -14.67 27.58 9.48
CA THR A 142 -13.29 27.11 9.69
C THR A 142 -12.81 27.52 11.07
N ILE A 143 -12.22 26.58 11.80
CA ILE A 143 -11.51 26.84 13.04
C ILE A 143 -10.19 27.51 12.70
N PRO A 144 -9.92 28.73 13.22
CA PRO A 144 -8.68 29.42 12.92
C PRO A 144 -7.44 28.64 13.39
N TYR A 145 -6.39 28.61 12.58
CA TYR A 145 -5.14 27.92 12.90
C TYR A 145 -4.55 28.34 14.27
N LYS A 146 -4.64 29.61 14.62
CA LYS A 146 -4.15 30.12 15.92
C LYS A 146 -4.90 29.53 17.11
N THR A 147 -6.17 29.12 16.92
CA THR A 147 -7.03 28.55 17.96
C THR A 147 -6.82 27.03 18.10
N MET A 148 -6.57 26.35 16.98
CA MET A 148 -6.32 24.92 16.93
C MET A 148 -5.13 24.67 16.00
N PRO A 149 -3.91 24.87 16.49
CA PRO A 149 -2.72 24.63 15.70
C PRO A 149 -2.44 23.15 15.52
N GLY A 150 -1.57 22.84 14.54
CA GLY A 150 -1.06 21.52 14.27
C GLY A 150 -1.58 20.92 12.95
N ARG A 151 -1.23 19.68 12.72
CA ARG A 151 -1.58 18.90 11.52
C ARG A 151 -2.68 17.93 11.89
N HIS A 152 -3.93 18.30 11.61
CA HIS A 152 -5.10 17.55 12.04
C HIS A 152 -5.24 16.24 11.24
N THR A 153 -5.16 15.10 11.90
CA THR A 153 -5.16 13.79 11.24
C THR A 153 -6.32 12.89 11.66
N GLY A 154 -6.96 13.14 12.79
CA GLY A 154 -8.05 12.32 13.29
C GLY A 154 -9.17 13.14 13.98
N ASN A 155 -10.39 12.60 13.92
CA ASN A 155 -11.54 13.05 14.70
C ASN A 155 -12.17 11.87 15.43
N ALA A 156 -12.75 12.15 16.60
CA ALA A 156 -13.55 11.17 17.33
C ALA A 156 -14.71 11.85 18.06
N ARG A 157 -15.77 11.08 18.32
CA ARG A 157 -16.89 11.53 19.17
C ARG A 157 -16.41 11.71 20.60
N HIS A 158 -16.96 12.70 21.29
CA HIS A 158 -16.58 12.94 22.67
C HIS A 158 -17.08 11.82 23.61
N LEU A 159 -16.26 11.42 24.58
CA LEU A 159 -16.56 10.27 25.46
C LEU A 159 -17.80 10.48 26.34
N THR A 160 -18.03 11.70 26.82
CA THR A 160 -19.07 12.01 27.81
C THR A 160 -20.12 12.99 27.31
N ASP A 161 -19.86 13.71 26.23
CA ASP A 161 -20.78 14.70 25.63
C ASP A 161 -20.75 14.62 24.09
N PRO A 162 -21.07 13.44 23.51
CA PRO A 162 -20.96 13.22 22.08
C PRO A 162 -21.97 14.01 21.23
N ALA A 163 -23.01 14.59 21.82
CA ALA A 163 -23.99 15.41 21.12
C ALA A 163 -23.48 16.82 20.81
N HIS A 164 -22.58 17.36 21.61
CA HIS A 164 -22.14 18.76 21.51
C HIS A 164 -20.65 18.90 21.23
N LYS A 165 -19.86 17.84 21.39
CA LYS A 165 -18.41 17.91 21.32
C LYS A 165 -17.80 16.77 20.53
N ILE A 166 -16.63 17.07 19.95
CA ILE A 166 -15.77 16.09 19.28
C ILE A 166 -14.31 16.31 19.70
N TYR A 167 -13.50 15.27 19.53
CA TYR A 167 -12.05 15.37 19.61
C TYR A 167 -11.40 15.59 18.25
N TYR A 168 -10.31 16.33 18.25
CA TYR A 168 -9.35 16.44 17.16
C TYR A 168 -8.00 15.92 17.62
N GLY A 169 -7.37 15.07 16.81
CA GLY A 169 -5.98 14.63 16.98
C GLY A 169 -5.08 15.20 15.91
N THR A 170 -3.83 15.46 16.27
CA THR A 170 -2.82 15.98 15.35
C THR A 170 -1.69 14.98 15.10
N MET A 171 -0.88 15.26 14.11
CA MET A 171 0.26 14.41 13.74
C MET A 171 1.37 14.41 14.81
N GLU A 172 1.45 15.46 15.62
CA GLU A 172 2.47 15.59 16.67
C GLU A 172 1.91 15.39 18.08
N GLU A 173 0.86 14.58 18.17
CA GLU A 173 0.30 14.13 19.44
C GLU A 173 -0.47 15.20 20.23
N GLY A 174 -0.80 16.33 19.60
CA GLY A 174 -1.75 17.30 20.17
C GLY A 174 -3.19 16.78 20.05
N ILE A 175 -4.01 17.04 21.09
CA ILE A 175 -5.43 16.69 21.12
C ILE A 175 -6.24 17.86 21.61
N TYR A 176 -7.36 18.11 20.93
CA TYR A 176 -8.28 19.20 21.22
C TYR A 176 -9.69 18.68 21.41
N GLU A 177 -10.46 19.36 22.26
CA GLU A 177 -11.91 19.24 22.37
C GLU A 177 -12.54 20.42 21.64
N VAL A 178 -13.51 20.16 20.80
CA VAL A 178 -14.18 21.19 19.99
C VAL A 178 -15.69 21.09 20.18
N ASP A 179 -16.32 22.22 20.49
CA ASP A 179 -17.77 22.36 20.48
C ASP A 179 -18.28 22.43 19.03
N VAL A 180 -19.19 21.56 18.66
CA VAL A 180 -19.63 21.40 17.26
C VAL A 180 -20.47 22.56 16.75
N HIS A 181 -21.12 23.34 17.63
CA HIS A 181 -21.98 24.45 17.27
C HIS A 181 -21.23 25.76 17.20
N THR A 182 -20.43 26.07 18.20
CA THR A 182 -19.70 27.34 18.33
C THR A 182 -18.32 27.29 17.70
N LEU A 183 -17.75 26.11 17.50
CA LEU A 183 -16.36 25.86 17.16
C LEU A 183 -15.36 26.37 18.21
N ALA A 184 -15.82 26.52 19.44
CA ALA A 184 -14.92 26.80 20.56
C ALA A 184 -13.98 25.61 20.81
N VAL A 185 -12.70 25.89 20.99
CA VAL A 185 -11.63 24.90 21.14
C VAL A 185 -11.09 24.94 22.55
N LYS A 186 -10.94 23.77 23.15
CA LYS A 186 -10.19 23.54 24.37
C LYS A 186 -9.02 22.60 24.08
N GLU A 187 -7.82 23.08 24.33
CA GLU A 187 -6.62 22.24 24.23
C GLU A 187 -6.60 21.26 25.40
N LEU A 188 -6.45 19.96 25.11
CA LEU A 188 -6.27 18.92 26.10
C LEU A 188 -4.79 18.55 26.24
N TYR A 189 -4.09 18.47 25.11
CA TYR A 189 -2.67 18.19 25.04
C TYR A 189 -2.03 19.06 23.94
N HIS A 190 -0.86 19.61 24.21
CA HIS A 190 -0.14 20.45 23.26
C HIS A 190 0.29 19.67 22.02
N ASP A 191 0.19 20.30 20.85
CA ASP A 191 0.90 19.84 19.67
C ASP A 191 2.39 20.16 19.81
N ALA A 192 3.21 19.13 20.01
CA ALA A 192 4.63 19.27 20.29
C ALA A 192 5.41 19.95 19.16
N ASN A 193 4.97 19.75 17.90
CA ASN A 193 5.60 20.40 16.76
C ASN A 193 5.28 21.91 16.70
N PHE A 194 4.09 22.30 17.07
CA PHE A 194 3.70 23.70 17.17
C PHE A 194 4.48 24.40 18.29
N GLN A 195 4.54 23.83 19.49
CA GLN A 195 5.26 24.39 20.62
C GLN A 195 6.74 24.60 20.28
N LYS A 196 7.39 23.62 19.67
CA LYS A 196 8.78 23.72 19.21
C LYS A 196 9.03 24.91 18.27
N LYS A 197 8.05 25.24 17.42
CA LYS A 197 8.16 26.35 16.47
C LYS A 197 7.94 27.70 17.13
N THR A 198 7.22 27.76 18.24
CA THR A 198 6.87 29.02 18.92
C THR A 198 7.87 29.41 20.00
N ASP A 199 8.44 28.48 20.74
CA ASP A 199 9.33 28.73 21.88
C ASP A 199 10.75 28.14 21.73
N GLY A 200 11.02 27.41 20.65
CA GLY A 200 12.31 26.77 20.38
C GLY A 200 12.60 25.54 21.23
N THR A 201 11.69 25.11 22.11
CA THR A 201 11.89 23.94 22.94
C THR A 201 11.85 22.66 22.10
N LYS A 202 12.69 21.69 22.43
CA LYS A 202 12.57 20.31 21.93
C LYS A 202 11.65 19.53 22.86
N GLY A 203 10.38 19.90 22.89
CA GLY A 203 9.44 19.20 23.74
C GLY A 203 8.56 18.25 22.92
N TYR A 204 8.57 16.97 23.22
CA TYR A 204 7.36 16.21 23.05
C TYR A 204 6.40 16.67 24.13
N GLY A 205 5.16 17.01 23.78
CA GLY A 205 4.13 17.30 24.77
C GLY A 205 3.93 16.12 25.74
N PRO A 206 3.13 16.27 26.79
CA PRO A 206 2.92 15.23 27.80
C PRO A 206 2.56 13.86 27.22
N ILE A 207 1.85 13.82 26.12
CA ILE A 207 1.52 12.59 25.40
C ILE A 207 2.77 11.93 24.80
N GLY A 208 3.64 12.66 24.14
CA GLY A 208 4.82 12.08 23.49
C GLY A 208 5.76 11.36 24.44
N ALA A 209 5.87 11.83 25.69
CA ALA A 209 6.61 11.15 26.74
C ALA A 209 5.96 9.82 27.17
N MET A 210 4.64 9.67 26.98
CA MET A 210 3.86 8.52 27.43
C MET A 210 3.61 7.50 26.32
N LEU A 211 3.35 7.97 25.09
CA LEU A 211 2.88 7.11 24.01
C LEU A 211 4.00 6.51 23.16
N LEU A 212 5.20 7.06 23.24
CA LEU A 212 6.31 6.67 22.38
C LEU A 212 5.95 6.77 20.87
N GLY A 213 6.90 6.93 20.00
CA GLY A 213 6.63 7.14 18.59
C GLY A 213 6.21 8.57 18.24
N VAL A 214 6.03 8.82 16.96
CA VAL A 214 5.69 10.13 16.37
C VAL A 214 4.73 9.94 15.20
N HIS A 215 4.23 11.03 14.61
CA HIS A 215 3.31 11.04 13.47
C HIS A 215 1.93 10.46 13.78
N GLY A 216 1.18 11.15 14.63
CA GLY A 216 -0.22 10.85 14.93
C GLY A 216 -1.06 10.72 13.66
N LYS A 217 -1.95 9.74 13.65
CA LYS A 217 -2.76 9.36 12.50
C LYS A 217 -4.24 9.26 12.83
N GLY A 218 -4.68 8.11 13.32
CA GLY A 218 -6.06 7.83 13.60
C GLY A 218 -6.51 8.28 14.98
N LEU A 219 -7.79 8.66 15.08
CA LEU A 219 -8.48 8.91 16.32
C LEU A 219 -9.89 8.31 16.22
N TYR A 220 -10.33 7.58 17.22
CA TYR A 220 -11.66 6.98 17.28
C TYR A 220 -12.09 6.79 18.73
N SER A 221 -13.39 6.79 18.98
CA SER A 221 -13.93 6.58 20.33
C SER A 221 -15.02 5.52 20.36
N GLY A 222 -15.05 4.77 21.42
CA GLY A 222 -16.05 3.77 21.71
C GLY A 222 -15.62 2.91 22.89
N GLN A 223 -16.53 2.12 23.43
CA GLN A 223 -16.29 1.23 24.56
C GLN A 223 -15.64 1.95 25.77
N GLY A 224 -15.99 3.22 25.98
CA GLY A 224 -15.51 4.05 27.08
C GLY A 224 -14.08 4.58 26.92
N VAL A 225 -13.45 4.46 25.75
CA VAL A 225 -12.08 4.92 25.50
C VAL A 225 -11.97 5.76 24.22
N LEU A 226 -11.00 6.65 24.22
CA LEU A 226 -10.48 7.32 23.03
C LEU A 226 -9.23 6.57 22.57
N LEU A 227 -9.18 6.21 21.30
CA LEU A 227 -8.06 5.52 20.69
C LEU A 227 -7.25 6.48 19.84
N PHE A 228 -5.94 6.40 19.97
CA PHE A 228 -4.99 7.19 19.21
C PHE A 228 -3.94 6.28 18.58
N THR A 229 -3.56 6.59 17.34
CA THR A 229 -2.51 5.86 16.62
C THR A 229 -1.45 6.78 16.06
N ASN A 230 -0.23 6.26 15.94
CA ASN A 230 0.83 6.89 15.16
C ASN A 230 1.65 5.82 14.41
N ASN A 231 2.44 6.26 13.43
CA ASN A 231 3.20 5.35 12.56
C ASN A 231 4.69 5.67 12.46
N GLY A 232 5.25 6.41 13.37
CA GLY A 232 6.63 6.85 13.31
C GLY A 232 7.45 6.54 14.56
N GLU A 233 8.73 6.75 14.43
CA GLU A 233 9.71 6.71 15.52
C GLU A 233 10.66 7.90 15.39
N GLY A 234 11.02 8.50 16.52
CA GLY A 234 11.86 9.70 16.54
C GLY A 234 13.35 9.46 16.34
N SER A 235 13.82 8.21 16.37
CA SER A 235 15.25 7.91 16.19
C SER A 235 15.67 8.00 14.73
N GLN A 236 16.94 8.38 14.50
CA GLN A 236 17.48 8.46 13.13
C GLN A 236 17.72 7.06 12.54
N GLU A 237 18.03 6.09 13.36
CA GLU A 237 18.24 4.69 12.96
C GLU A 237 16.97 4.10 12.37
N ALA A 238 15.82 4.42 12.93
CA ALA A 238 14.53 3.96 12.46
C ALA A 238 14.18 4.41 11.04
N LEU A 239 14.86 5.42 10.49
CA LEU A 239 14.71 5.84 9.11
C LEU A 239 15.30 4.86 8.09
N THR A 240 16.17 3.96 8.54
CA THR A 240 16.90 3.04 7.66
C THR A 240 16.85 1.59 8.09
N GLN A 241 16.43 1.32 9.33
CA GLN A 241 16.31 -0.02 9.91
C GLN A 241 14.83 -0.36 10.11
N PHE A 242 14.35 -1.32 9.36
CA PHE A 242 12.93 -1.67 9.31
C PHE A 242 12.43 -2.48 10.51
N ASP A 243 13.32 -3.05 11.30
CA ASP A 243 13.04 -3.89 12.46
C ASP A 243 12.98 -3.11 13.78
N ILE A 244 13.25 -1.81 13.77
CA ILE A 244 13.07 -0.95 14.96
C ILE A 244 11.57 -0.80 15.23
N GLU A 245 11.20 -1.02 16.49
CA GLU A 245 9.83 -0.75 16.95
C GLU A 245 9.44 0.71 16.69
N ALA A 246 8.36 0.90 15.95
CA ALA A 246 7.87 2.21 15.56
C ALA A 246 6.36 2.30 15.66
N GLY A 247 5.87 3.50 15.96
CA GLY A 247 4.45 3.72 16.08
C GLY A 247 3.84 3.22 17.38
N VAL A 248 2.54 3.47 17.54
CA VAL A 248 1.77 3.06 18.72
C VAL A 248 0.29 2.96 18.40
N LEU A 249 -0.38 2.03 19.06
CA LEU A 249 -1.82 2.03 19.33
C LEU A 249 -1.99 2.27 20.83
N ALA A 250 -2.77 3.29 21.20
CA ALA A 250 -2.98 3.67 22.61
C ALA A 250 -4.45 3.94 22.91
N GLU A 251 -4.83 3.75 24.17
CA GLU A 251 -6.15 4.03 24.73
C GLU A 251 -6.07 5.13 25.79
N TRP A 252 -7.08 6.00 25.80
CA TRP A 252 -7.29 6.99 26.86
C TRP A 252 -8.70 6.83 27.45
N ASN A 253 -8.77 6.73 28.77
CA ASN A 253 -10.02 6.52 29.49
C ASN A 253 -10.70 7.83 29.97
N GLY A 254 -10.28 8.97 29.44
CA GLY A 254 -10.69 10.31 29.89
C GLY A 254 -9.72 10.92 30.90
N LYS A 255 -8.74 10.16 31.41
CA LYS A 255 -7.76 10.60 32.41
C LYS A 255 -6.36 10.12 32.06
N ASP A 256 -6.17 8.82 31.93
CA ASP A 256 -4.87 8.19 31.76
C ASP A 256 -4.76 7.50 30.41
N TRP A 257 -3.55 7.58 29.81
CA TRP A 257 -3.19 6.85 28.61
C TRP A 257 -2.58 5.48 28.94
N LYS A 258 -2.91 4.50 28.10
CA LYS A 258 -2.32 3.17 28.11
C LYS A 258 -1.84 2.81 26.73
N VAL A 259 -0.57 2.45 26.60
CA VAL A 259 -0.02 1.85 25.38
C VAL A 259 -0.57 0.43 25.25
N VAL A 260 -1.26 0.16 24.14
CA VAL A 260 -1.81 -1.15 23.82
C VAL A 260 -0.77 -1.99 23.09
N ARG A 261 -0.13 -1.38 22.09
CA ARG A 261 0.85 -2.09 21.25
C ARG A 261 1.81 -1.12 20.57
N ARG A 262 3.07 -1.53 20.46
CA ARG A 262 4.13 -0.85 19.71
C ARG A 262 4.22 -1.46 18.32
N ASN A 263 3.58 -0.84 17.35
CA ASN A 263 3.71 -1.04 15.89
C ASN A 263 3.14 0.20 15.21
N GLN A 264 3.39 0.32 13.93
CA GLN A 264 2.81 1.37 13.12
C GLN A 264 1.31 1.11 12.93
N PHE A 265 0.47 2.04 13.39
CA PHE A 265 -0.97 2.01 13.17
C PHE A 265 -1.42 3.34 12.55
N VAL A 266 -2.36 3.27 11.62
CA VAL A 266 -2.88 4.44 10.91
C VAL A 266 -4.38 4.58 11.08
N GLU A 267 -5.16 3.56 10.79
CA GLU A 267 -6.60 3.61 10.90
C GLU A 267 -7.08 3.00 12.21
N VAL A 268 -7.98 3.71 12.88
CA VAL A 268 -8.87 3.17 13.89
C VAL A 268 -10.30 3.55 13.52
N THR A 269 -11.19 2.56 13.52
CA THR A 269 -12.58 2.71 13.05
C THR A 269 -13.47 1.63 13.68
N GLY A 270 -14.71 1.57 13.27
CA GLY A 270 -15.67 0.54 13.63
C GLY A 270 -16.77 0.43 12.59
N PRO A 271 -17.82 -0.33 12.85
CA PRO A 271 -18.95 -0.49 11.92
C PRO A 271 -19.59 0.85 11.51
N GLY A 272 -19.61 1.84 12.39
CA GLY A 272 -20.13 3.17 12.10
C GLY A 272 -19.22 4.06 11.26
N GLY A 273 -17.97 3.66 11.04
CA GLY A 273 -17.00 4.39 10.22
C GLY A 273 -16.84 5.85 10.67
N ILE A 274 -16.80 6.76 9.70
CA ILE A 274 -16.64 8.20 9.95
C ILE A 274 -17.81 8.87 10.70
N CYS A 275 -18.93 8.16 10.88
CA CYS A 275 -20.05 8.64 11.70
C CYS A 275 -19.92 8.24 13.19
N GLY A 276 -18.96 7.37 13.52
CA GLY A 276 -18.88 6.72 14.82
C GLY A 276 -19.88 5.57 14.97
N ASN A 277 -19.60 4.65 15.86
CA ASN A 277 -20.43 3.47 16.12
C ASN A 277 -21.84 3.86 16.60
N SER A 278 -22.84 3.13 16.14
CA SER A 278 -24.25 3.34 16.54
C SER A 278 -24.49 2.86 17.98
N HIS A 279 -23.78 1.80 18.40
CA HIS A 279 -23.80 1.28 19.75
C HIS A 279 -22.37 1.35 20.32
N PRO A 280 -21.90 2.55 20.70
CA PRO A 280 -20.50 2.76 21.05
C PRO A 280 -20.01 1.94 22.23
N GLU A 281 -20.90 1.44 23.11
CA GLU A 281 -20.54 0.61 24.26
C GLU A 281 -20.22 -0.85 23.86
N THR A 282 -20.76 -1.33 22.75
CA THR A 282 -20.72 -2.75 22.40
C THR A 282 -20.14 -3.04 21.02
N ASP A 283 -20.26 -2.12 20.08
CA ASP A 283 -19.74 -2.31 18.73
C ASP A 283 -18.21 -2.49 18.77
N PRO A 284 -17.65 -3.39 17.92
CA PRO A 284 -16.21 -3.59 17.87
C PRO A 284 -15.49 -2.33 17.37
N ILE A 285 -14.23 -2.22 17.74
CA ILE A 285 -13.32 -1.22 17.20
C ILE A 285 -12.19 -1.95 16.51
N TRP A 286 -11.88 -1.53 15.29
CA TRP A 286 -10.83 -2.10 14.45
C TRP A 286 -9.67 -1.13 14.34
N ALA A 287 -8.45 -1.66 14.38
CA ALA A 287 -7.23 -0.90 14.15
C ALA A 287 -6.39 -1.59 13.08
N THR A 288 -5.97 -0.85 12.06
CA THR A 288 -5.09 -1.37 11.02
C THR A 288 -3.73 -0.73 11.06
N GLY A 289 -2.74 -1.57 10.97
CA GLY A 289 -1.34 -1.19 11.01
C GLY A 289 -0.46 -2.23 10.34
N TRP A 290 0.83 -2.14 10.54
CA TRP A 290 1.80 -3.08 9.97
C TRP A 290 3.13 -3.05 10.71
N ASP A 291 3.93 -4.04 10.42
CA ASP A 291 5.36 -4.07 10.63
C ASP A 291 6.05 -4.61 9.38
N TYR A 292 7.36 -4.81 9.42
CA TYR A 292 8.09 -5.38 8.29
C TYR A 292 7.65 -6.81 7.91
N LYS A 293 6.96 -7.52 8.80
CA LYS A 293 6.51 -8.90 8.57
C LYS A 293 5.19 -8.97 7.81
N SER A 294 4.19 -8.16 8.21
CA SER A 294 2.82 -8.30 7.71
C SER A 294 1.95 -7.09 8.04
N VAL A 295 0.74 -7.06 7.50
CA VAL A 295 -0.34 -6.21 8.02
C VAL A 295 -0.76 -6.71 9.39
N ILE A 296 -1.11 -5.80 10.29
CA ILE A 296 -1.62 -6.06 11.63
C ILE A 296 -3.05 -5.52 11.69
N LEU A 297 -3.99 -6.40 12.04
CA LEU A 297 -5.37 -6.06 12.32
C LEU A 297 -5.67 -6.29 13.79
N GLY A 298 -5.97 -5.23 14.52
CA GLY A 298 -6.47 -5.30 15.88
C GLY A 298 -7.99 -5.22 15.91
N VAL A 299 -8.62 -5.98 16.81
CA VAL A 299 -10.03 -5.83 17.16
C VAL A 299 -10.17 -5.72 18.67
N ARG A 300 -10.89 -4.69 19.12
CA ARG A 300 -11.23 -4.46 20.52
C ARG A 300 -12.63 -4.96 20.81
N ASP A 301 -12.74 -5.86 21.77
CA ASP A 301 -13.99 -6.31 22.38
C ASP A 301 -14.14 -5.64 23.76
N PRO A 302 -15.34 -5.19 24.15
CA PRO A 302 -15.52 -4.50 25.43
C PRO A 302 -15.23 -5.38 26.66
N LYS A 303 -15.28 -6.71 26.52
CA LYS A 303 -15.04 -7.66 27.61
C LYS A 303 -13.68 -8.36 27.52
N LEU A 304 -13.24 -8.70 26.32
CA LEU A 304 -12.00 -9.45 26.08
C LEU A 304 -10.79 -8.53 25.88
N GLY A 305 -11.01 -7.23 25.63
CA GLY A 305 -9.94 -6.33 25.24
C GLY A 305 -9.49 -6.53 23.80
N TRP A 306 -8.19 -6.38 23.56
CA TRP A 306 -7.62 -6.46 22.22
C TRP A 306 -7.23 -7.89 21.83
N SER A 307 -7.58 -8.25 20.59
CA SER A 307 -7.05 -9.40 19.85
C SER A 307 -6.39 -8.92 18.57
N PHE A 308 -5.27 -9.53 18.18
CA PHE A 308 -4.50 -9.15 17.00
C PHE A 308 -4.37 -10.31 16.03
N TYR A 309 -4.42 -9.97 14.75
CA TYR A 309 -4.35 -10.87 13.61
C TYR A 309 -3.36 -10.31 12.59
N ARG A 310 -2.78 -11.18 11.77
CA ARG A 310 -1.87 -10.82 10.70
C ARG A 310 -2.44 -11.16 9.33
N LEU A 311 -2.25 -10.27 8.35
CA LEU A 311 -2.63 -10.49 6.96
C LEU A 311 -1.40 -10.31 6.07
N PRO A 312 -1.33 -11.03 4.93
CA PRO A 312 -0.23 -10.83 3.98
C PRO A 312 -0.32 -9.48 3.26
N LYS A 313 0.78 -9.06 2.66
CA LYS A 313 0.92 -7.83 1.87
C LYS A 313 1.04 -8.15 0.39
N ALA A 314 0.38 -7.40 -0.47
CA ALA A 314 0.59 -7.45 -1.93
C ALA A 314 1.73 -6.54 -2.38
N SER A 315 2.08 -5.53 -1.60
CA SER A 315 3.22 -4.65 -1.86
C SER A 315 4.00 -4.35 -0.58
N HIS A 316 5.29 -4.17 -0.73
CA HIS A 316 6.23 -3.77 0.31
C HIS A 316 6.95 -2.52 -0.18
N SER A 317 6.42 -1.33 0.11
CA SER A 317 7.04 -0.11 -0.33
C SER A 317 8.17 0.34 0.59
N TYR A 318 7.88 0.48 1.86
CA TYR A 318 8.83 0.68 2.94
C TYR A 318 8.17 0.31 4.26
N ASP A 319 8.71 -0.69 4.93
CA ASP A 319 8.12 -1.26 6.14
C ASP A 319 8.75 -0.73 7.44
N GLY A 320 9.73 0.15 7.35
CA GLY A 320 10.37 0.78 8.49
C GLY A 320 9.54 1.90 9.12
N ALA A 321 10.12 2.52 10.12
CA ALA A 321 9.51 3.65 10.80
C ALA A 321 9.15 4.77 9.82
N HIS A 322 8.06 5.47 10.11
CA HIS A 322 7.44 6.43 9.21
C HIS A 322 6.88 5.80 7.93
N GLY A 323 6.58 4.51 7.95
CA GLY A 323 5.98 3.67 6.94
C GLY A 323 5.60 4.43 5.69
N TRP A 324 6.49 4.43 4.71
CA TRP A 324 6.51 5.41 3.69
C TRP A 324 5.58 5.09 2.56
N ASN A 325 4.37 5.18 2.90
CA ASN A 325 3.29 5.34 1.97
C ASN A 325 2.47 6.49 2.45
N THR A 326 2.17 7.38 1.61
CA THR A 326 1.04 8.25 1.80
C THR A 326 -0.28 7.44 1.74
N GLU A 327 -0.18 6.12 1.70
CA GLU A 327 -1.31 5.23 1.86
C GLU A 327 -1.84 5.33 3.28
N TRP A 328 -3.12 5.67 3.36
CA TRP A 328 -3.86 5.61 4.59
C TRP A 328 -4.76 4.37 4.54
N PRO A 329 -4.38 3.28 5.22
CA PRO A 329 -5.26 2.11 5.30
C PRO A 329 -6.65 2.54 5.75
N ARG A 330 -7.68 2.01 5.10
CA ARG A 330 -9.06 2.36 5.41
C ARG A 330 -9.94 1.12 5.42
N ILE A 331 -10.92 1.11 6.32
CA ILE A 331 -12.04 0.17 6.29
C ILE A 331 -13.29 1.03 6.21
N ARG A 332 -14.02 0.97 5.09
CA ARG A 332 -15.23 1.78 4.87
C ARG A 332 -16.33 0.95 4.23
N ASN A 333 -17.56 1.22 4.67
CA ASN A 333 -18.75 0.72 3.99
C ASN A 333 -18.92 1.46 2.65
N VAL A 334 -18.82 0.74 1.54
CA VAL A 334 -19.10 1.23 0.18
C VAL A 334 -20.42 0.66 -0.36
N GLY A 335 -21.10 -0.18 0.42
CA GLY A 335 -22.47 -0.62 0.20
C GLY A 335 -23.50 0.40 0.65
N THR A 336 -24.68 -0.09 0.97
CA THR A 336 -25.76 0.69 1.58
C THR A 336 -25.87 0.38 3.08
N GLU A 337 -26.75 1.06 3.80
CA GLU A 337 -27.05 0.68 5.19
C GLU A 337 -27.76 -0.68 5.27
N ALA A 338 -28.61 -0.99 4.28
CA ALA A 338 -29.35 -2.26 4.22
C ALA A 338 -28.47 -3.42 3.75
N GLU A 339 -27.52 -3.15 2.86
CA GLU A 339 -26.59 -4.13 2.28
C GLU A 339 -25.16 -3.60 2.41
N PRO A 340 -24.55 -3.71 3.58
CA PRO A 340 -23.22 -3.20 3.82
C PRO A 340 -22.16 -4.02 3.08
N ASP A 341 -21.28 -3.34 2.35
CA ASP A 341 -20.08 -3.90 1.72
C ASP A 341 -18.87 -3.12 2.23
N TYR A 342 -18.11 -3.73 3.13
CA TYR A 342 -16.91 -3.09 3.68
C TYR A 342 -15.71 -3.41 2.81
N LEU A 343 -15.18 -2.37 2.19
CA LEU A 343 -13.91 -2.39 1.49
C LEU A 343 -12.79 -1.97 2.45
N MET A 344 -11.75 -2.79 2.53
CA MET A 344 -10.51 -2.44 3.22
C MET A 344 -9.39 -2.26 2.19
N THR A 345 -8.56 -1.25 2.39
CA THR A 345 -7.33 -1.01 1.62
C THR A 345 -6.12 -1.12 2.51
N MET A 346 -5.13 -1.90 2.11
CA MET A 346 -3.86 -2.00 2.83
C MET A 346 -2.78 -2.65 1.98
N HIS A 347 -1.61 -2.01 1.88
CA HIS A 347 -0.41 -2.54 1.20
C HIS A 347 -0.70 -3.20 -0.16
N GLY A 348 -1.36 -2.44 -1.05
CA GLY A 348 -1.58 -2.85 -2.43
C GLY A 348 -2.67 -3.91 -2.63
N MET A 349 -3.50 -4.16 -1.63
CA MET A 349 -4.59 -5.14 -1.70
C MET A 349 -5.93 -4.52 -1.34
N PHE A 350 -6.95 -4.78 -2.17
CA PHE A 350 -8.34 -4.60 -1.79
C PHE A 350 -8.84 -5.85 -1.09
N TRP A 351 -9.50 -5.63 0.03
CA TRP A 351 -10.06 -6.69 0.86
C TRP A 351 -11.57 -6.53 0.98
N LYS A 352 -12.28 -7.63 0.91
CA LYS A 352 -13.62 -7.72 1.48
C LYS A 352 -13.47 -7.86 2.99
N PHE A 353 -14.05 -6.94 3.75
CA PHE A 353 -14.00 -6.94 5.20
C PHE A 353 -15.39 -7.23 5.78
N PRO A 354 -15.54 -8.18 6.72
CA PRO A 354 -16.85 -8.49 7.28
C PRO A 354 -17.30 -7.41 8.29
N SER A 355 -18.54 -6.94 8.14
CA SER A 355 -19.13 -5.92 9.01
C SER A 355 -19.24 -6.32 10.48
N HIS A 356 -19.24 -7.62 10.74
CA HIS A 356 -19.38 -8.23 12.09
C HIS A 356 -18.06 -8.77 12.65
N PHE A 357 -16.92 -8.33 12.13
CA PHE A 357 -15.61 -8.81 12.60
C PHE A 357 -15.39 -8.48 14.07
N THR A 358 -15.28 -9.52 14.90
CA THR A 358 -15.03 -9.45 16.34
C THR A 358 -14.00 -10.49 16.74
N ALA A 359 -13.47 -10.40 17.96
CA ALA A 359 -12.59 -11.43 18.52
C ALA A 359 -13.25 -12.82 18.65
N ARG A 360 -14.57 -12.88 18.62
CA ARG A 360 -15.35 -14.14 18.72
C ARG A 360 -15.87 -14.64 17.37
N SER A 361 -15.81 -13.82 16.35
CA SER A 361 -16.24 -14.12 14.99
C SER A 361 -15.34 -13.36 14.02
N SER A 362 -14.16 -13.92 13.78
CA SER A 362 -13.11 -13.32 12.94
C SER A 362 -13.08 -13.89 11.53
N VAL A 363 -14.20 -14.38 11.04
CA VAL A 363 -14.36 -15.01 9.72
C VAL A 363 -14.71 -14.00 8.64
N GLY A 364 -14.26 -14.24 7.40
CA GLY A 364 -14.78 -13.60 6.20
C GLY A 364 -13.94 -12.51 5.58
N ILE A 365 -12.72 -12.27 6.07
CA ILE A 365 -11.75 -11.43 5.34
C ILE A 365 -11.31 -12.18 4.09
N ARG A 366 -11.41 -11.54 2.92
CA ARG A 366 -11.02 -12.14 1.63
C ARG A 366 -10.31 -11.10 0.76
N PRO A 367 -9.26 -11.51 0.04
CA PRO A 367 -8.67 -10.64 -0.98
C PRO A 367 -9.67 -10.42 -2.12
N ARG A 368 -9.67 -9.22 -2.70
CA ARG A 368 -10.47 -8.90 -3.90
C ARG A 368 -9.57 -8.77 -5.11
N SER A 369 -8.65 -7.83 -5.13
CA SER A 369 -7.62 -7.68 -6.16
C SER A 369 -6.44 -6.85 -5.64
N ALA A 370 -5.32 -6.90 -6.34
CA ALA A 370 -4.15 -6.08 -6.04
C ALA A 370 -4.16 -4.79 -6.86
N TYR A 371 -3.63 -3.71 -6.29
CA TYR A 371 -3.48 -2.41 -6.96
C TYR A 371 -2.05 -1.87 -6.79
N LEU A 372 -1.63 -0.99 -7.72
CA LEU A 372 -0.31 -0.35 -7.70
C LEU A 372 -0.46 1.18 -7.55
N LYS A 373 -1.15 1.62 -6.52
CA LYS A 373 -1.38 3.04 -6.27
C LYS A 373 -1.38 3.31 -4.78
N VAL A 374 -0.99 4.51 -4.41
CA VAL A 374 -1.16 4.99 -3.05
C VAL A 374 -2.57 5.55 -2.91
N ILE A 375 -3.36 4.96 -2.04
CA ILE A 375 -4.75 5.38 -1.76
C ILE A 375 -4.76 6.08 -0.41
N GLY A 376 -5.14 7.37 -0.39
CA GLY A 376 -5.26 8.15 0.83
C GLY A 376 -6.63 7.97 1.51
N ASP A 377 -7.70 7.98 0.73
CA ASP A 377 -9.06 7.73 1.20
C ASP A 377 -9.97 7.32 0.04
N PHE A 378 -11.16 6.79 0.34
CA PHE A 378 -12.16 6.45 -0.67
C PHE A 378 -13.57 6.52 -0.10
N ALA A 379 -14.56 6.64 -1.01
CA ALA A 379 -15.98 6.66 -0.65
C ALA A 379 -16.86 6.18 -1.79
N ARG A 380 -18.07 5.74 -1.49
CA ARG A 380 -19.14 5.63 -2.49
C ARG A 380 -19.81 7.00 -2.66
N TRP A 381 -19.97 7.44 -3.90
CA TRP A 381 -20.67 8.69 -4.24
C TRP A 381 -21.37 8.58 -5.60
N ASN A 382 -22.66 8.90 -5.66
CA ASN A 382 -23.50 8.81 -6.87
C ASN A 382 -23.34 7.44 -7.59
N ASP A 383 -23.49 6.35 -6.83
CA ASP A 383 -23.35 4.97 -7.29
C ASP A 383 -22.01 4.63 -7.96
N ARG A 384 -20.99 5.37 -7.61
CA ARG A 384 -19.60 5.13 -8.00
C ARG A 384 -18.71 4.96 -6.79
N LEU A 385 -17.64 4.24 -6.98
CA LEU A 385 -16.53 4.23 -6.05
C LEU A 385 -15.57 5.36 -6.44
N VAL A 386 -15.13 6.11 -5.45
CA VAL A 386 -14.23 7.25 -5.64
C VAL A 386 -13.01 7.04 -4.78
N PHE A 387 -11.85 6.99 -5.39
CA PHE A 387 -10.55 6.90 -4.72
C PHE A 387 -9.81 8.21 -4.79
N GLY A 388 -9.32 8.70 -3.66
CA GLY A 388 -8.32 9.76 -3.59
C GLY A 388 -6.93 9.13 -3.53
N CYS A 389 -6.10 9.44 -4.50
CA CYS A 389 -4.82 8.80 -4.72
C CYS A 389 -3.70 9.82 -4.88
N ASP A 390 -2.47 9.36 -4.71
CA ASP A 390 -1.26 10.14 -4.94
C ASP A 390 -0.48 9.56 -6.12
N ASP A 391 0.08 10.43 -6.95
CA ASP A 391 0.80 10.03 -8.15
C ASP A 391 2.28 10.31 -8.08
N THR A 392 2.66 11.55 -7.79
CA THR A 392 4.02 12.02 -7.88
C THR A 392 4.36 12.96 -6.75
N ALA A 393 5.54 12.79 -6.18
CA ALA A 393 6.15 13.74 -5.27
C ALA A 393 7.39 14.37 -5.91
N GLN A 394 7.58 15.68 -5.79
CA GLN A 394 8.82 16.35 -6.19
C GLN A 394 10.01 15.86 -5.36
N LYS A 395 9.76 15.59 -4.08
CA LYS A 395 10.71 15.07 -3.11
C LYS A 395 10.02 14.01 -2.27
N GLU A 396 10.80 13.16 -1.71
CA GLU A 396 10.33 12.22 -0.72
C GLU A 396 11.14 12.38 0.56
N PHE A 397 10.54 12.08 1.68
CA PHE A 397 11.14 12.24 2.99
C PHE A 397 12.52 11.57 3.10
N LEU A 398 12.64 10.33 2.67
CA LEU A 398 13.89 9.57 2.63
C LEU A 398 14.72 9.82 1.38
N ASN A 399 14.09 10.25 0.30
CA ASN A 399 14.73 10.42 -0.99
C ASN A 399 14.71 11.90 -1.38
N LYS A 400 15.58 12.68 -0.76
CA LYS A 400 15.80 14.09 -1.10
C LYS A 400 16.38 14.21 -2.50
N ARG A 401 15.59 13.82 -3.50
CA ARG A 401 15.96 13.85 -4.91
C ARG A 401 16.13 15.30 -5.34
N LYS A 402 17.35 15.76 -5.35
CA LYS A 402 17.68 16.92 -6.16
C LYS A 402 17.74 16.45 -7.61
N ALA A 403 17.17 17.24 -8.53
CA ALA A 403 17.46 17.06 -9.94
C ALA A 403 18.99 16.95 -10.12
N LYS A 404 19.46 15.87 -10.69
CA LYS A 404 20.89 15.67 -10.97
C LYS A 404 21.07 15.51 -12.46
N GLY A 405 21.99 16.30 -12.99
CA GLY A 405 22.27 16.35 -14.42
C GLY A 405 21.14 17.06 -15.20
N SER A 406 20.89 16.58 -16.40
CA SER A 406 19.87 17.13 -17.32
C SER A 406 18.44 16.65 -17.05
N LEU A 407 18.25 15.76 -16.04
CA LEU A 407 16.92 15.25 -15.71
C LEU A 407 16.19 16.28 -14.82
N PRO A 408 15.13 16.93 -15.31
CA PRO A 408 14.27 17.72 -14.45
C PRO A 408 13.62 16.81 -13.41
N GLY A 409 13.50 17.32 -12.20
CA GLY A 409 12.60 16.70 -11.22
C GLY A 409 11.15 16.75 -11.72
N PRO A 410 10.21 16.08 -11.06
CA PRO A 410 8.79 16.34 -11.27
C PRO A 410 8.54 17.84 -11.10
N GLY A 411 7.78 18.44 -12.01
CA GLY A 411 7.50 19.88 -11.97
C GLY A 411 6.70 20.29 -10.74
N GLN A 412 5.72 19.44 -10.35
CA GLN A 412 4.85 19.62 -9.20
C GLN A 412 4.54 18.27 -8.56
N SER A 413 4.20 18.28 -7.29
CA SER A 413 3.58 17.12 -6.64
C SER A 413 2.12 17.02 -7.07
N ASN A 414 1.60 15.81 -7.15
CA ASN A 414 0.30 15.54 -7.71
C ASN A 414 -0.47 14.49 -6.90
N SER A 415 -1.68 14.84 -6.49
CA SER A 415 -2.72 13.91 -6.05
C SER A 415 -3.85 13.88 -7.06
N ASN A 416 -4.64 12.83 -7.07
CA ASN A 416 -5.75 12.70 -8.01
C ASN A 416 -6.95 11.96 -7.42
N VAL A 417 -8.08 12.09 -8.11
CA VAL A 417 -9.33 11.40 -7.80
C VAL A 417 -9.69 10.52 -8.97
N TRP A 418 -10.02 9.28 -8.67
CA TRP A 418 -10.47 8.30 -9.63
C TRP A 418 -11.91 7.89 -9.35
N PHE A 419 -12.80 8.13 -10.31
CA PHE A 419 -14.19 7.71 -10.28
C PHE A 419 -14.32 6.41 -11.07
N THR A 420 -14.85 5.37 -10.42
CA THR A 420 -14.97 4.05 -11.05
C THR A 420 -16.24 3.33 -10.59
N SER A 421 -16.48 2.12 -11.10
CA SER A 421 -17.58 1.28 -10.70
C SER A 421 -17.38 0.68 -9.30
N LEU A 422 -18.47 0.25 -8.64
CA LEU A 422 -18.42 -0.38 -7.32
C LEU A 422 -17.76 -1.76 -7.32
N ASP A 423 -17.76 -2.43 -8.46
CA ASP A 423 -17.15 -3.74 -8.67
C ASP A 423 -15.67 -3.69 -9.07
N LYS A 424 -15.14 -2.48 -9.36
CA LYS A 424 -13.74 -2.32 -9.77
C LYS A 424 -12.72 -2.98 -8.84
N PRO A 425 -12.89 -3.00 -7.52
CA PRO A 425 -11.98 -3.74 -6.65
C PRO A 425 -11.85 -5.24 -6.91
N ASP A 426 -12.78 -5.84 -7.68
CA ASP A 426 -12.72 -7.26 -8.07
C ASP A 426 -12.05 -7.48 -9.44
N GLU A 427 -11.70 -6.41 -10.15
CA GLU A 427 -11.27 -6.48 -11.55
C GLU A 427 -9.80 -6.10 -11.79
N LEU A 428 -9.05 -5.74 -10.76
CA LEU A 428 -7.66 -5.31 -10.92
C LEU A 428 -6.68 -6.50 -10.92
N GLY A 429 -5.45 -6.28 -10.46
CA GLY A 429 -4.40 -7.28 -10.53
C GLY A 429 -4.64 -8.53 -9.66
N PRO A 430 -3.87 -9.61 -9.93
CA PRO A 430 -3.99 -10.86 -9.18
C PRO A 430 -3.62 -10.66 -7.71
N THR A 431 -4.28 -11.38 -6.81
CA THR A 431 -4.06 -11.32 -5.37
C THR A 431 -2.86 -12.17 -4.94
N THR A 432 -1.67 -11.82 -5.40
CA THR A 432 -0.44 -12.42 -4.88
C THR A 432 0.05 -11.66 -3.67
N ALA A 433 0.30 -12.34 -2.57
CA ALA A 433 0.67 -11.70 -1.33
C ALA A 433 1.64 -12.53 -0.48
N THR A 434 2.45 -11.86 0.34
CA THR A 434 3.40 -12.49 1.26
C THR A 434 3.32 -11.86 2.64
N GLY A 435 3.69 -12.62 3.66
CA GLY A 435 3.81 -12.11 5.01
C GLY A 435 4.34 -13.16 5.97
N SER A 436 4.87 -12.69 7.09
CA SER A 436 5.48 -13.58 8.08
C SER A 436 4.80 -13.45 9.44
N VAL A 437 4.78 -14.54 10.18
CA VAL A 437 4.48 -14.51 11.62
C VAL A 437 5.77 -14.36 12.44
N TRP A 438 6.82 -14.97 11.99
CA TRP A 438 8.19 -14.83 12.49
C TRP A 438 9.16 -14.54 11.35
N MET A 439 10.11 -13.68 11.57
CA MET A 439 11.17 -13.35 10.62
C MET A 439 12.48 -13.12 11.37
N ASP A 440 13.29 -14.16 11.45
CA ASP A 440 14.57 -14.17 12.17
C ASP A 440 14.39 -13.85 13.67
N GLU A 441 13.31 -14.33 14.28
CA GLU A 441 12.91 -14.02 15.65
C GLU A 441 13.19 -15.15 16.64
N SER A 442 13.52 -14.78 17.89
CA SER A 442 13.62 -15.72 19.00
C SER A 442 12.23 -16.13 19.47
N VAL A 443 11.92 -17.42 19.37
CA VAL A 443 10.64 -18.02 19.75
C VAL A 443 10.85 -18.90 20.97
N LYS A 444 9.99 -18.75 21.98
CA LYS A 444 10.02 -19.61 23.17
C LYS A 444 9.27 -20.92 22.92
N ALA A 445 9.67 -21.98 23.64
CA ALA A 445 8.93 -23.22 23.60
C ALA A 445 7.50 -23.02 24.08
N GLY A 446 6.55 -23.56 23.34
CA GLY A 446 5.13 -23.46 23.64
C GLY A 446 4.47 -22.11 23.32
N GLU A 447 5.23 -21.11 22.85
CA GLU A 447 4.69 -19.83 22.44
C GLU A 447 4.06 -19.90 21.05
N TYR A 448 2.81 -19.47 20.94
CA TYR A 448 2.10 -19.37 19.66
C TYR A 448 2.44 -18.07 18.94
N SER A 449 2.55 -18.17 17.61
CA SER A 449 2.52 -16.98 16.77
C SER A 449 1.16 -16.28 16.84
N GLU A 450 1.12 -15.01 16.43
CA GLU A 450 -0.16 -14.37 16.13
C GLU A 450 -0.88 -15.11 14.99
N PRO A 451 -2.23 -15.19 15.02
CA PRO A 451 -3.00 -15.79 13.93
C PRO A 451 -2.73 -15.08 12.61
N PHE A 452 -2.41 -15.83 11.56
CA PHE A 452 -2.19 -15.34 10.20
C PHE A 452 -3.35 -15.75 9.31
N LEU A 453 -3.85 -14.85 8.46
CA LEU A 453 -4.95 -15.16 7.56
C LEU A 453 -4.57 -16.32 6.65
N PHE A 454 -5.40 -17.37 6.65
CA PHE A 454 -5.12 -18.59 5.90
C PHE A 454 -6.12 -18.81 4.76
N ALA A 455 -7.33 -18.26 4.88
CA ALA A 455 -8.38 -18.35 3.87
C ALA A 455 -8.19 -17.35 2.71
N GLY A 456 -8.85 -17.64 1.61
CA GLY A 456 -8.99 -16.71 0.47
C GLY A 456 -8.08 -16.97 -0.72
N TRP A 457 -7.15 -17.92 -0.63
CA TRP A 457 -6.26 -18.31 -1.74
C TRP A 457 -6.25 -19.81 -2.00
N PRO A 458 -6.28 -20.24 -3.27
CA PRO A 458 -6.13 -21.62 -3.65
C PRO A 458 -4.70 -22.13 -3.48
N TYR A 459 -3.70 -21.29 -3.72
CA TYR A 459 -2.29 -21.65 -3.58
C TYR A 459 -1.67 -20.96 -2.38
N ARG A 460 -1.27 -21.75 -1.41
CA ARG A 460 -0.71 -21.31 -0.15
C ARG A 460 0.54 -22.10 0.15
N SER A 461 1.57 -21.42 0.60
CA SER A 461 2.80 -22.07 1.06
C SER A 461 3.42 -21.27 2.20
N VAL A 462 4.31 -21.91 2.95
CA VAL A 462 5.13 -21.28 3.95
C VAL A 462 6.58 -21.72 3.79
N TRP A 463 7.49 -20.78 3.87
CA TRP A 463 8.90 -21.01 4.08
C TRP A 463 9.16 -21.02 5.57
N LEU A 464 9.51 -22.22 6.11
CA LEU A 464 9.79 -22.42 7.51
C LEU A 464 11.27 -22.71 7.70
N LYS A 465 11.92 -22.01 8.64
CA LYS A 465 13.34 -22.17 8.94
C LYS A 465 13.59 -22.23 10.43
N ASN A 466 14.46 -23.14 10.84
CA ASN A 466 14.98 -23.28 12.20
C ASN A 466 16.43 -22.80 12.25
N ASP A 467 16.67 -21.56 12.68
CA ASP A 467 18.02 -21.01 12.90
C ASP A 467 18.52 -21.22 14.35
N GLY A 468 17.80 -22.00 15.15
CA GLY A 468 18.19 -22.39 16.50
C GLY A 468 19.31 -23.44 16.53
N ALA A 469 19.83 -23.68 17.73
CA ALA A 469 20.91 -24.66 17.97
C ALA A 469 20.41 -26.10 18.18
N VAL A 470 19.09 -26.29 18.32
CA VAL A 470 18.46 -27.60 18.57
C VAL A 470 17.40 -27.92 17.51
N GLN A 471 17.12 -29.20 17.38
CA GLN A 471 15.98 -29.64 16.58
C GLN A 471 14.68 -29.09 17.21
N ALA A 472 13.76 -28.63 16.39
CA ALA A 472 12.47 -28.11 16.81
C ALA A 472 11.33 -28.68 15.96
N THR A 473 10.22 -29.01 16.61
CA THR A 473 8.97 -29.40 15.94
C THR A 473 8.01 -28.22 15.96
N PHE A 474 7.64 -27.78 14.76
CA PHE A 474 6.68 -26.72 14.55
C PHE A 474 5.30 -27.29 14.32
N THR A 475 4.37 -26.98 15.21
CA THR A 475 2.96 -27.39 15.09
C THR A 475 2.16 -26.25 14.48
N PHE A 476 1.56 -26.51 13.33
CA PHE A 476 0.60 -25.63 12.68
C PHE A 476 -0.79 -25.97 13.17
N GLU A 477 -1.49 -24.99 13.69
CA GLU A 477 -2.89 -25.11 14.09
C GLU A 477 -3.76 -24.17 13.28
N VAL A 478 -4.99 -24.60 12.98
CA VAL A 478 -5.98 -23.78 12.26
C VAL A 478 -7.23 -23.57 13.09
N ASP A 479 -7.78 -22.35 12.98
CA ASP A 479 -9.14 -22.02 13.38
C ASP A 479 -10.02 -22.03 12.14
N LEU A 480 -10.90 -23.03 12.03
CA LEU A 480 -11.75 -23.23 10.85
C LEU A 480 -12.87 -22.20 10.74
N SER A 481 -13.34 -21.67 11.85
CA SER A 481 -14.57 -20.89 11.95
C SER A 481 -14.34 -19.46 12.44
N GLY A 482 -13.10 -19.07 12.69
CA GLY A 482 -12.77 -17.75 13.22
C GLY A 482 -13.36 -17.49 14.63
N ASN A 483 -13.51 -18.54 15.43
CA ASN A 483 -14.12 -18.48 16.75
C ASN A 483 -13.13 -18.75 17.90
N GLY A 484 -11.86 -18.89 17.59
CA GLY A 484 -10.79 -19.17 18.54
C GLY A 484 -10.65 -20.65 18.92
N GLN A 485 -11.32 -21.56 18.23
CA GLN A 485 -11.15 -23.00 18.42
C GLN A 485 -10.10 -23.54 17.43
N TRP A 486 -8.99 -23.98 17.97
CA TRP A 486 -7.82 -24.41 17.20
C TRP A 486 -7.71 -25.92 17.12
N SER A 487 -7.33 -26.41 15.97
CA SER A 487 -7.03 -27.83 15.72
C SER A 487 -5.69 -27.97 14.99
N VAL A 488 -4.97 -29.05 15.29
CA VAL A 488 -3.68 -29.33 14.62
C VAL A 488 -3.92 -29.63 13.15
N LEU A 489 -3.24 -28.88 12.29
CA LEU A 489 -3.23 -29.08 10.85
C LEU A 489 -2.04 -29.95 10.43
N LYS A 490 -0.83 -29.61 10.90
CA LYS A 490 0.41 -30.24 10.45
C LYS A 490 1.52 -30.07 11.49
N GLN A 491 2.44 -31.02 11.53
CA GLN A 491 3.67 -30.92 12.34
C GLN A 491 4.88 -31.13 11.46
N ILE A 492 5.88 -30.27 11.61
CA ILE A 492 7.12 -30.26 10.83
C ILE A 492 8.30 -30.21 11.79
N THR A 493 9.18 -31.16 11.72
CA THR A 493 10.40 -31.21 12.54
C THR A 493 11.59 -30.81 11.71
N LEU A 494 12.31 -29.76 12.13
CA LEU A 494 13.49 -29.25 11.46
C LEU A 494 14.73 -29.38 12.34
N ALA A 495 15.80 -29.90 11.78
CA ALA A 495 17.11 -29.88 12.40
C ALA A 495 17.66 -28.44 12.53
N PRO A 496 18.69 -28.19 13.37
CA PRO A 496 19.38 -26.92 13.43
C PRO A 496 19.83 -26.42 12.05
N GLY A 497 19.54 -25.17 11.70
CA GLY A 497 19.88 -24.56 10.43
C GLY A 497 19.08 -25.05 9.23
N ALA A 498 18.16 -25.99 9.40
CA ALA A 498 17.33 -26.51 8.32
C ALA A 498 16.16 -25.57 7.98
N ALA A 499 15.76 -25.63 6.70
CA ALA A 499 14.58 -24.92 6.21
C ALA A 499 13.78 -25.82 5.26
N GLU A 500 12.47 -25.60 5.22
CA GLU A 500 11.57 -26.32 4.37
C GLU A 500 10.52 -25.39 3.74
N HIS A 501 10.21 -25.65 2.47
CA HIS A 501 9.08 -25.02 1.78
C HIS A 501 7.90 -25.99 1.83
N ILE A 502 6.86 -25.61 2.54
CA ILE A 502 5.66 -26.41 2.78
C ILE A 502 4.53 -25.81 1.95
N ALA A 503 4.00 -26.59 1.02
CA ALA A 503 2.79 -26.25 0.29
C ALA A 503 1.56 -26.79 1.05
N PHE A 504 0.50 -26.01 1.02
CA PHE A 504 -0.81 -26.42 1.52
C PHE A 504 -1.73 -26.73 0.35
N ASP A 505 -2.49 -27.77 0.45
CA ASP A 505 -3.46 -28.15 -0.58
C ASP A 505 -4.89 -27.71 -0.21
N SER A 506 -5.86 -28.08 -1.04
CA SER A 506 -7.26 -27.67 -0.84
C SER A 506 -7.92 -28.31 0.39
N SER A 507 -7.38 -29.42 0.90
CA SER A 507 -7.86 -30.07 2.13
C SER A 507 -7.34 -29.39 3.41
N ASP A 508 -6.25 -28.64 3.30
CA ASP A 508 -5.69 -27.84 4.37
C ASP A 508 -6.55 -26.56 4.59
N ALA A 509 -7.74 -26.71 5.17
CA ALA A 509 -8.69 -25.60 5.34
C ALA A 509 -8.51 -24.87 6.67
N GLY A 510 -8.87 -23.57 6.71
CA GLY A 510 -8.90 -22.72 7.90
C GLY A 510 -9.12 -21.25 7.56
N GLU A 511 -9.71 -20.50 8.47
CA GLU A 511 -9.72 -19.01 8.38
C GLU A 511 -8.36 -18.47 8.78
N TRP A 512 -7.84 -18.97 9.89
CA TRP A 512 -6.58 -18.54 10.47
C TRP A 512 -5.66 -19.73 10.69
N VAL A 513 -4.36 -19.47 10.61
CA VAL A 513 -3.30 -20.41 10.99
C VAL A 513 -2.40 -19.75 12.03
N ARG A 514 -1.95 -20.54 13.02
CA ARG A 514 -0.90 -20.15 13.95
C ARG A 514 0.14 -21.26 14.07
N ILE A 515 1.32 -20.92 14.52
CA ILE A 515 2.44 -21.84 14.65
C ILE A 515 2.96 -21.82 16.08
N GLN A 516 3.33 -22.97 16.61
CA GLN A 516 4.01 -23.14 17.88
C GLN A 516 5.27 -23.97 17.68
N SER A 517 6.35 -23.63 18.38
CA SER A 517 7.56 -24.48 18.47
C SER A 517 7.59 -25.23 19.78
N ASP A 518 7.96 -26.51 19.76
CA ASP A 518 8.15 -27.32 20.98
C ASP A 518 9.44 -26.98 21.76
N SER A 519 10.37 -26.30 21.10
CA SER A 519 11.67 -25.95 21.65
C SER A 519 11.99 -24.47 21.45
N PRO A 520 12.77 -23.84 22.36
CA PRO A 520 13.25 -22.49 22.13
C PRO A 520 14.12 -22.47 20.87
N THR A 521 13.83 -21.54 19.96
CA THR A 521 14.56 -21.47 18.70
C THR A 521 14.58 -20.05 18.14
N LYS A 522 15.39 -19.81 17.11
CA LYS A 522 15.31 -18.67 16.24
C LYS A 522 14.66 -19.11 14.95
N ALA A 523 13.53 -18.52 14.57
CA ALA A 523 12.71 -19.02 13.48
C ALA A 523 12.30 -17.95 12.48
N THR A 524 12.09 -18.41 11.25
CA THR A 524 11.39 -17.66 10.20
C THR A 524 10.23 -18.50 9.67
N ALA A 525 9.04 -17.92 9.61
CA ALA A 525 7.85 -18.53 9.00
C ALA A 525 7.17 -17.48 8.10
N CYS A 526 7.48 -17.56 6.80
CA CYS A 526 7.03 -16.63 5.78
C CYS A 526 6.03 -17.30 4.84
N PHE A 527 4.81 -16.84 4.84
CA PHE A 527 3.73 -17.32 3.97
C PHE A 527 3.77 -16.62 2.63
N THR A 528 3.46 -17.37 1.57
CA THR A 528 3.29 -16.85 0.20
C THR A 528 2.03 -17.44 -0.40
N TYR A 529 1.16 -16.57 -0.86
CA TYR A 529 -0.15 -16.91 -1.40
C TYR A 529 -0.35 -16.38 -2.80
N SER A 530 -1.11 -17.11 -3.62
CA SER A 530 -1.49 -16.66 -4.96
C SER A 530 -2.83 -17.23 -5.40
N GLU A 531 -3.46 -16.56 -6.34
CA GLU A 531 -4.61 -17.07 -7.07
C GLU A 531 -4.23 -18.15 -8.06
N GLU A 532 -5.24 -18.83 -8.57
CA GLU A 532 -5.11 -19.64 -9.76
C GLU A 532 -4.75 -18.75 -10.96
N GLU A 533 -3.75 -19.19 -11.73
CA GLU A 533 -3.36 -18.51 -12.94
C GLU A 533 -4.38 -18.76 -14.06
N ASN A 534 -5.42 -17.95 -14.09
CA ASN A 534 -6.50 -18.03 -15.08
C ASN A 534 -6.22 -17.23 -16.36
N ARG A 535 -5.08 -16.55 -16.45
CA ARG A 535 -4.68 -15.84 -17.65
C ARG A 535 -4.46 -16.85 -18.76
N LYS A 536 -5.28 -16.79 -19.79
CA LYS A 536 -5.05 -17.60 -21.00
C LYS A 536 -3.67 -17.23 -21.54
N ARG A 537 -2.75 -18.17 -21.53
CA ARG A 537 -1.41 -18.04 -22.11
C ARG A 537 -1.48 -17.96 -23.63
N LYS A 538 -2.21 -17.02 -24.17
CA LYS A 538 -2.01 -16.61 -25.56
C LYS A 538 -0.74 -15.78 -25.56
N ALA A 539 0.25 -16.24 -26.30
CA ALA A 539 1.41 -15.42 -26.61
C ALA A 539 0.89 -14.11 -27.23
N ALA A 540 0.84 -13.06 -26.42
CA ALA A 540 0.37 -11.77 -26.91
C ALA A 540 1.27 -11.37 -28.07
N SER A 541 0.69 -10.77 -29.10
CA SER A 541 1.42 -10.22 -30.25
C SER A 541 2.57 -9.30 -29.83
N LEU A 542 2.48 -8.72 -28.62
CA LEU A 542 3.54 -7.98 -27.95
C LEU A 542 4.87 -8.75 -27.85
N PHE A 543 4.83 -10.06 -27.71
CA PHE A 543 6.03 -10.91 -27.61
C PHE A 543 6.48 -11.47 -28.96
N THR A 544 5.74 -11.19 -30.03
CA THR A 544 6.10 -11.65 -31.38
C THR A 544 7.38 -10.96 -31.84
N GLY A 545 8.38 -11.74 -32.17
CA GLY A 545 9.66 -11.23 -32.67
C GLY A 545 10.69 -10.90 -31.59
N LEU A 546 10.38 -11.09 -30.28
CA LEU A 546 11.40 -10.96 -29.20
C LEU A 546 12.50 -12.01 -29.29
N ALA A 547 12.23 -13.17 -29.86
CA ALA A 547 13.23 -14.20 -30.16
C ALA A 547 12.79 -15.04 -31.36
N LYS A 548 13.75 -15.55 -32.12
CA LYS A 548 13.50 -16.47 -33.24
C LYS A 548 14.26 -17.79 -33.00
N VAL A 549 13.57 -18.92 -33.14
CA VAL A 549 14.20 -20.24 -32.98
C VAL A 549 15.26 -20.50 -34.06
N SER A 550 15.13 -19.82 -35.20
CA SER A 550 16.13 -19.89 -36.28
C SER A 550 17.47 -19.24 -35.95
N ASP A 551 17.53 -18.39 -34.91
CA ASP A 551 18.76 -17.72 -34.50
C ASP A 551 19.55 -18.59 -33.50
N THR A 552 19.68 -19.87 -33.78
CA THR A 552 20.17 -20.89 -32.85
C THR A 552 21.68 -20.87 -32.59
N GLN A 553 22.42 -20.14 -33.41
CA GLN A 553 23.91 -20.14 -33.30
C GLN A 553 24.47 -18.93 -32.58
N GLU A 554 23.73 -17.84 -32.52
CA GLU A 554 24.14 -16.58 -31.93
C GLU A 554 23.01 -15.91 -31.18
N HIS A 555 23.24 -15.56 -29.93
CA HIS A 555 22.29 -14.82 -29.10
C HIS A 555 22.95 -13.56 -28.58
N LEU A 556 22.18 -12.49 -28.49
CA LEU A 556 22.56 -11.28 -27.79
C LEU A 556 22.00 -11.32 -26.38
N GLY A 557 22.80 -10.93 -25.43
CA GLY A 557 22.42 -10.82 -24.02
C GLY A 557 23.25 -9.77 -23.32
N GLY A 558 23.10 -9.67 -22.02
CA GLY A 558 23.90 -8.70 -21.29
C GLY A 558 23.57 -8.64 -19.81
N LEU A 559 24.30 -7.78 -19.11
CA LEU A 559 24.10 -7.45 -17.72
C LEU A 559 23.60 -6.02 -17.63
N LEU A 560 22.50 -5.81 -16.90
CA LEU A 560 21.95 -4.49 -16.60
C LEU A 560 22.29 -4.12 -15.18
N TYR A 561 22.72 -2.89 -14.99
CA TYR A 561 23.03 -2.34 -13.68
C TYR A 561 22.49 -0.90 -13.59
N SER A 562 21.78 -0.61 -12.51
CA SER A 562 21.39 0.76 -12.20
C SER A 562 22.61 1.55 -11.74
N LEU A 563 23.02 2.56 -12.50
CA LEU A 563 24.12 3.43 -12.13
C LEU A 563 23.70 4.30 -10.95
N GLY A 564 24.21 3.98 -9.76
CA GLY A 564 23.87 4.64 -8.51
C GLY A 564 24.11 6.17 -8.50
N ASN A 565 24.08 6.79 -7.34
CA ASN A 565 24.27 8.23 -7.15
C ASN A 565 23.22 9.11 -7.87
N ASN A 566 22.00 8.65 -7.98
CA ASN A 566 20.88 9.34 -8.64
C ASN A 566 21.16 9.71 -10.12
N ARG A 567 21.97 8.96 -10.81
CA ARG A 567 22.24 9.21 -12.24
C ARG A 567 21.02 8.99 -13.12
N ARG A 568 19.99 8.26 -12.64
CA ARG A 568 18.79 7.88 -13.41
C ARG A 568 19.11 7.23 -14.76
N THR A 569 20.20 6.50 -14.81
CA THR A 569 20.70 5.84 -16.01
C THR A 569 20.99 4.38 -15.72
N LEU A 570 20.99 3.57 -16.76
CA LEU A 570 21.30 2.16 -16.71
C LEU A 570 22.62 1.89 -17.44
N GLY A 571 23.51 1.15 -16.78
CA GLY A 571 24.65 0.56 -17.46
C GLY A 571 24.26 -0.80 -18.07
N LEU A 572 24.63 -1.02 -19.31
CA LEU A 572 24.39 -2.27 -20.04
C LEU A 572 25.71 -2.82 -20.57
N LEU A 573 26.11 -3.99 -20.06
CA LEU A 573 27.13 -4.81 -20.68
C LEU A 573 26.49 -5.74 -21.69
N SER A 574 26.82 -5.58 -22.96
CA SER A 574 26.29 -6.41 -24.04
C SER A 574 27.26 -7.55 -24.36
N TYR A 575 26.71 -8.75 -24.43
CA TYR A 575 27.43 -9.97 -24.82
C TYR A 575 26.78 -10.59 -26.04
N ARG A 576 27.63 -11.19 -26.88
CA ARG A 576 27.26 -12.13 -27.91
C ARG A 576 27.57 -13.54 -27.41
N TYR A 577 26.60 -14.43 -27.50
CA TYR A 577 26.77 -15.82 -27.11
C TYR A 577 26.83 -16.68 -28.37
N VAL A 578 27.97 -17.35 -28.57
CA VAL A 578 28.15 -18.29 -29.67
C VAL A 578 28.46 -19.65 -29.07
N GLY A 579 27.61 -20.63 -29.36
CA GLY A 579 27.73 -21.95 -28.75
C GLY A 579 27.68 -21.91 -27.20
N GLY A 580 26.92 -21.00 -26.63
CA GLY A 580 26.78 -20.81 -25.18
C GLY A 580 27.93 -20.06 -24.50
N LYS A 581 28.93 -19.60 -25.24
CA LYS A 581 30.07 -18.85 -24.71
C LYS A 581 29.84 -17.33 -24.89
N PRO A 582 29.97 -16.53 -23.84
CA PRO A 582 29.83 -15.08 -23.93
C PRO A 582 31.08 -14.43 -24.53
N THR A 583 30.88 -13.50 -25.45
CA THR A 583 31.90 -12.59 -25.95
C THR A 583 31.39 -11.16 -25.77
N ALA A 584 32.19 -10.31 -25.10
CA ALA A 584 31.77 -8.93 -24.84
C ALA A 584 31.66 -8.15 -26.16
N VAL A 585 30.54 -7.48 -26.35
CA VAL A 585 30.27 -6.58 -27.49
C VAL A 585 30.62 -5.13 -27.12
N GLY A 586 30.27 -4.70 -25.92
CA GLY A 586 30.57 -3.38 -25.42
C GLY A 586 29.81 -3.01 -24.16
N TYR A 587 30.20 -1.88 -23.58
CA TYR A 587 29.53 -1.24 -22.49
C TYR A 587 28.75 -0.04 -23.02
N TYR A 588 27.52 0.09 -22.59
CA TYR A 588 26.59 1.14 -22.99
C TYR A 588 25.93 1.76 -21.77
N GLU A 589 25.55 3.01 -21.88
CA GLU A 589 24.68 3.68 -20.90
C GLU A 589 23.40 4.16 -21.58
N MET A 590 22.28 3.87 -20.97
CA MET A 590 21.01 4.44 -21.40
C MET A 590 20.85 5.80 -20.69
N ASN A 591 20.70 6.87 -21.47
CA ASN A 591 20.49 8.22 -20.94
C ASN A 591 18.99 8.48 -20.63
N ASP A 592 18.70 9.66 -20.14
CA ASP A 592 17.39 10.14 -19.74
C ASP A 592 16.38 10.29 -20.91
N THR A 593 16.88 10.35 -22.14
CA THR A 593 16.07 10.33 -23.36
C THR A 593 15.88 8.91 -23.93
N LEU A 594 16.23 7.89 -23.13
CA LEU A 594 16.19 6.47 -23.49
C LEU A 594 17.10 6.09 -24.68
N GLN A 595 18.10 6.90 -24.96
CA GLN A 595 19.11 6.59 -25.95
C GLN A 595 20.21 5.75 -25.35
N LEU A 596 20.58 4.69 -26.04
CA LEU A 596 21.68 3.82 -25.67
C LEU A 596 22.97 4.35 -26.29
N VAL A 597 23.92 4.78 -25.45
CA VAL A 597 25.19 5.36 -25.88
C VAL A 597 26.32 4.44 -25.46
N ARG A 598 27.17 4.04 -26.41
CA ARG A 598 28.38 3.28 -26.12
C ARG A 598 29.35 4.13 -25.31
N LYS A 599 29.95 3.53 -24.29
CA LYS A 599 30.91 4.17 -23.39
C LYS A 599 32.19 3.34 -23.28
N GLU A 600 33.30 4.02 -23.23
CA GLU A 600 34.60 3.44 -22.94
C GLU A 600 34.96 3.68 -21.47
N ASP A 601 34.15 3.12 -20.55
CA ASP A 601 34.36 3.17 -19.09
C ASP A 601 34.70 1.75 -18.57
N GLU A 602 35.98 1.41 -18.64
CA GLU A 602 36.48 0.12 -18.23
C GLU A 602 36.28 -0.16 -16.74
N LYS A 603 36.29 0.87 -15.89
CA LYS A 603 36.07 0.73 -14.45
C LYS A 603 34.63 0.32 -14.14
N THR A 604 33.68 0.99 -14.73
CA THR A 604 32.25 0.66 -14.57
C THR A 604 31.93 -0.68 -15.23
N ARG A 605 32.51 -0.96 -16.38
CA ARG A 605 32.36 -2.26 -17.06
C ARG A 605 32.80 -3.42 -16.17
N LYS A 606 34.03 -3.38 -15.64
CA LYS A 606 34.55 -4.41 -14.74
C LYS A 606 33.71 -4.54 -13.46
N PHE A 607 33.32 -3.43 -12.89
CA PHE A 607 32.46 -3.46 -11.71
C PHE A 607 31.13 -4.19 -11.97
N ILE A 608 30.49 -3.96 -13.13
CA ILE A 608 29.25 -4.64 -13.49
C ILE A 608 29.51 -6.13 -13.74
N GLU A 609 30.59 -6.49 -14.41
CA GLU A 609 30.98 -7.88 -14.63
C GLU A 609 31.16 -8.65 -13.33
N GLU A 610 31.83 -8.04 -12.36
CA GLU A 610 32.12 -8.67 -11.05
C GLU A 610 30.86 -8.78 -10.16
N LYS A 611 29.99 -7.77 -10.17
CA LYS A 611 28.85 -7.69 -9.25
C LYS A 611 27.57 -8.33 -9.77
N CYS A 612 27.40 -8.39 -11.08
CA CYS A 612 26.17 -8.88 -11.70
C CYS A 612 26.34 -10.24 -12.35
N VAL A 613 27.47 -10.89 -12.19
CA VAL A 613 27.70 -12.23 -12.73
C VAL A 613 26.74 -13.23 -12.10
N VAL A 614 26.08 -14.00 -12.94
CA VAL A 614 25.28 -15.14 -12.48
C VAL A 614 26.24 -16.26 -12.07
N PRO A 615 26.10 -16.84 -10.87
CA PRO A 615 26.95 -17.93 -10.43
C PRO A 615 26.98 -19.06 -11.46
N SER A 616 28.18 -19.62 -11.70
CA SER A 616 28.33 -20.77 -12.60
C SER A 616 27.42 -21.92 -12.16
N LYS A 617 26.77 -22.60 -13.11
CA LYS A 617 25.81 -23.69 -12.92
C LYS A 617 24.38 -23.26 -12.56
N VAL A 618 24.10 -21.99 -12.24
CA VAL A 618 22.73 -21.51 -12.02
C VAL A 618 22.01 -21.30 -13.35
N VAL A 619 22.68 -20.68 -14.32
CA VAL A 619 22.10 -20.43 -15.64
C VAL A 619 22.99 -21.04 -16.72
N SER A 620 22.40 -21.82 -17.61
CA SER A 620 23.03 -22.24 -18.86
C SER A 620 22.18 -21.85 -20.06
N ILE A 621 22.82 -21.36 -21.10
CA ILE A 621 22.16 -20.93 -22.33
C ILE A 621 22.33 -22.04 -23.37
N GLU A 622 21.20 -22.55 -23.85
CA GLU A 622 21.13 -23.53 -24.92
C GLU A 622 20.63 -22.86 -26.22
N ALA A 623 20.71 -23.56 -27.33
CA ALA A 623 20.33 -23.01 -28.65
C ALA A 623 18.89 -22.43 -28.70
N SER A 624 17.95 -23.04 -27.97
CA SER A 624 16.53 -22.65 -28.01
C SER A 624 15.96 -22.28 -26.63
N SER A 625 16.77 -22.25 -25.59
CA SER A 625 16.29 -22.03 -24.22
C SER A 625 17.36 -21.52 -23.28
N VAL A 626 16.92 -20.92 -22.19
CA VAL A 626 17.73 -20.68 -21.00
C VAL A 626 17.33 -21.71 -19.96
N LEU A 627 18.30 -22.45 -19.44
CA LEU A 627 18.11 -23.42 -18.37
C LEU A 627 18.56 -22.79 -17.07
N ILE A 628 17.68 -22.78 -16.08
CA ILE A 628 17.96 -22.27 -14.74
C ILE A 628 17.95 -23.46 -13.78
N THR A 629 19.00 -23.59 -12.97
CA THR A 629 19.07 -24.57 -11.89
C THR A 629 18.90 -23.81 -10.57
N ASP A 630 17.86 -24.16 -9.82
CA ASP A 630 17.58 -23.54 -8.53
C ASP A 630 18.45 -24.14 -7.39
N ASP A 631 18.31 -23.60 -6.19
CA ASP A 631 19.02 -24.02 -4.99
C ASP A 631 18.72 -25.48 -4.55
N LYS A 632 17.58 -26.03 -4.98
CA LYS A 632 17.21 -27.44 -4.80
C LYS A 632 17.67 -28.35 -5.93
N GLY A 633 18.45 -27.84 -6.88
CA GLY A 633 18.91 -28.58 -8.06
C GLY A 633 17.84 -28.81 -9.11
N ARG A 634 16.65 -28.24 -8.99
CA ARG A 634 15.59 -28.36 -9.98
C ARG A 634 15.92 -27.51 -11.19
N ARG A 635 15.63 -28.01 -12.37
CA ARG A 635 15.96 -27.38 -13.63
C ARG A 635 14.70 -26.80 -14.28
N TRP A 636 14.75 -25.49 -14.54
CA TRP A 636 13.68 -24.73 -15.16
C TRP A 636 14.13 -24.29 -16.54
N ARG A 637 13.29 -24.50 -17.53
CA ARG A 637 13.61 -24.15 -18.92
C ARG A 637 12.76 -22.97 -19.38
N LEU A 638 13.42 -21.86 -19.70
CA LEU A 638 12.81 -20.73 -20.37
C LEU A 638 13.08 -20.86 -21.85
N GLN A 639 12.05 -21.10 -22.65
CA GLN A 639 12.20 -21.20 -24.10
C GLN A 639 12.41 -19.81 -24.70
N LEU A 640 13.36 -19.70 -25.63
CA LEU A 640 13.63 -18.46 -26.35
C LEU A 640 12.56 -18.17 -27.42
N LYS A 641 11.85 -19.21 -27.88
CA LYS A 641 10.63 -19.11 -28.70
C LYS A 641 9.72 -20.30 -28.42
N VAL A 642 8.42 -20.05 -28.34
CA VAL A 642 7.41 -21.10 -28.41
C VAL A 642 7.10 -21.32 -29.89
N ALA A 643 7.45 -22.46 -30.43
CA ALA A 643 6.91 -22.88 -31.74
C ALA A 643 5.41 -23.13 -31.57
N ASP A 644 4.57 -22.65 -32.48
CA ASP A 644 3.10 -22.75 -32.46
C ASP A 644 2.57 -24.20 -32.29
N LYS A 645 3.45 -25.19 -32.35
CA LYS A 645 3.11 -26.61 -32.26
C LYS A 645 3.33 -27.21 -30.84
N CYS A 646 3.88 -26.47 -29.86
CA CYS A 646 4.11 -27.01 -28.50
C CYS A 646 2.99 -26.65 -27.50
N LEU A 647 1.92 -26.02 -27.93
CA LEU A 647 0.77 -25.67 -27.08
C LEU A 647 -0.39 -26.67 -27.17
N SER A 648 -0.18 -27.84 -27.77
CA SER A 648 -1.21 -28.89 -27.92
C SER A 648 -0.88 -30.18 -27.17
N ALA A 649 -0.10 -30.09 -26.08
CA ALA A 649 0.12 -31.23 -25.19
C ALA A 649 -0.15 -30.83 -23.74
#